data_edaa84e345da4af7c39ab91194a2e5df
#
_entry.id   edaa84e345da4af7c39ab91194a2e5df
#
_cell.length_a   1.000
_cell.length_b   1.000
_cell.length_c   1.000
_cell.angle_alpha   90.00
_cell.angle_beta   90.00
_cell.angle_gamma   90.00
#
_symmetry.space_group_name_H-M   'P 1'
#
loop_
_entity.id
_entity.type
_entity.pdbx_description
1 polymer ?
#
loop_
_entity_poly.entity_id
_entity_poly.type
_entity_poly.pdbx_seq_one_letter_code
_entity_poly.pdbx_strand_id
1 'polypeptide(L)'
;MPPERSTNPLWMLRFAITDLRSRISALKIFLACLILGVTLVAATASLYRVIEQSLLADTRALLGGDVELDTSEPLPDDALEWIRATGKISLVREFDTIVSGSGGDGFFRAEILVPDALYPLYGELELMPDEPLGALTGQKEGQWGAIIDPLLAERLGQSVGDQIEIGAATFRISGLIEKQPDRSLNANWRGLPIMISEQAVEATGLIRPGSRVDYEYRVQTEQNLDTWLEEFEQAFPDARWEITTFAERSERISERLDQIATALILIAFTTLFIGGLGVANSIHAYLDEKLGTIATLQTLGLRRKPLVGIYLLQIGVLGSLAGLVGGGIGLGLSALAISLAGDAFALAGPDGAGGWLSLWLVPLLLSWLFAVLTAYVFALPALARALAAAPAGLFRGQVEAAPNEPRSWRIASYLLLAVYIGATLFWLPSPHLGFLFLLAVTLLWGLLEGMIKGLRRGAKALENGGFADRRFARRLALANLHRPDSPLRATLLSLGTALTLVVACTLMVTTLLRALETTIPEQSPALILYEVFPDQMEPLQNGLEAVDASSRVELLPMVRSRLDTINQKPIAEVLADNAEARREAMGDEYKLSYLSGNPEALELVEGSWWESPAPEGEPAYMAMEDREAYQLGLGVGDQLTFTAQDKSIDVEIRAIYRQKGLQTRFWFEGILQQGALDDLISLYVGAVYQSDEAARESQQWLAQTIPNVITLRTADWLETAGDLLNKAAAGLAAVASVSLLASLLVLSSVVSVSRRRQLYEANLLHCLGARHGAIRQSMLLETGLLTFLATVFATALGALIALPVADLALKLPAGDLWWIGALVAGGVSSLALLGGLLPTLRAMRLNPAVLLRDR
;
A
#
# COMPACT_ATOMS: atom_id res chain seq x y z
N MET A 1 62.95 7.08 -23.66
CA MET A 1 61.66 6.47 -23.21
C MET A 1 61.89 5.89 -21.83
N PRO A 2 61.27 6.41 -20.76
CA PRO A 2 61.32 5.76 -19.48
C PRO A 2 60.35 4.56 -19.51
N PRO A 3 60.65 3.47 -18.80
CA PRO A 3 59.91 2.19 -18.85
C PRO A 3 58.46 2.42 -18.43
N GLU A 4 57.54 1.68 -19.09
CA GLU A 4 56.15 1.56 -18.71
C GLU A 4 56.07 1.10 -17.25
N ARG A 5 55.98 2.03 -16.29
CA ARG A 5 55.56 1.68 -14.95
C ARG A 5 54.10 1.25 -15.09
N SER A 6 53.90 -0.05 -15.09
CA SER A 6 52.60 -0.63 -14.88
C SER A 6 51.91 0.08 -13.70
N THR A 7 50.78 0.74 -13.96
CA THR A 7 50.05 1.44 -12.92
C THR A 7 49.52 0.39 -11.97
N ASN A 8 50.26 0.19 -10.86
CA ASN A 8 49.88 -0.79 -9.84
C ASN A 8 48.52 -0.41 -9.27
N PRO A 9 47.49 -1.30 -9.32
CA PRO A 9 46.16 -0.98 -8.81
C PRO A 9 46.11 -0.52 -7.34
N LEU A 10 47.08 -0.96 -6.54
CA LEU A 10 47.27 -0.50 -5.15
C LEU A 10 47.64 0.97 -5.04
N TRP A 11 48.46 1.50 -6.01
CA TRP A 11 48.79 2.94 -6.03
C TRP A 11 47.54 3.78 -6.38
N MET A 12 46.73 3.33 -7.34
CA MET A 12 45.48 4.02 -7.71
C MET A 12 44.51 4.08 -6.52
N LEU A 13 44.40 2.99 -5.76
CA LEU A 13 43.55 2.91 -4.56
C LEU A 13 44.04 3.87 -3.47
N ARG A 14 45.37 3.85 -3.17
CA ARG A 14 45.95 4.76 -2.18
C ARG A 14 45.75 6.22 -2.57
N PHE A 15 46.01 6.56 -3.82
CA PHE A 15 45.84 7.93 -4.33
C PHE A 15 44.33 8.34 -4.24
N ALA A 16 43.42 7.47 -4.67
CA ALA A 16 41.99 7.72 -4.60
C ALA A 16 41.52 8.02 -3.18
N ILE A 17 41.96 7.22 -2.18
CA ILE A 17 41.62 7.42 -0.77
C ILE A 17 42.22 8.68 -0.19
N THR A 18 43.48 8.98 -0.53
CA THR A 18 44.17 10.18 -0.02
C THR A 18 43.54 11.46 -0.57
N ASP A 19 43.16 11.45 -1.86
CA ASP A 19 42.51 12.58 -2.51
C ASP A 19 41.08 12.80 -1.99
N LEU A 20 40.34 11.73 -1.67
CA LEU A 20 39.01 11.78 -1.00
C LEU A 20 39.08 12.49 0.35
N ARG A 21 40.13 12.23 1.17
CA ARG A 21 40.30 12.86 2.50
C ARG A 21 40.50 14.35 2.46
N SER A 22 40.98 14.88 1.35
CA SER A 22 41.39 16.30 1.26
C SER A 22 40.20 17.29 1.19
N ARG A 23 39.01 16.87 0.70
CA ARG A 23 37.83 17.76 0.57
C ARG A 23 36.51 17.01 0.62
N ILE A 24 36.11 16.60 1.82
CA ILE A 24 34.91 15.79 2.08
C ILE A 24 33.58 16.57 1.93
N SER A 25 33.60 17.92 1.93
CA SER A 25 32.35 18.71 2.06
C SER A 25 31.37 18.55 0.89
N ALA A 26 31.84 18.46 -0.35
CA ALA A 26 30.97 18.23 -1.52
C ALA A 26 30.44 16.79 -1.58
N LEU A 27 31.21 15.85 -1.04
CA LEU A 27 30.89 14.44 -1.02
C LEU A 27 29.90 14.04 0.08
N LYS A 28 29.73 14.88 1.11
CA LYS A 28 28.72 14.65 2.16
C LYS A 28 27.29 14.64 1.59
N ILE A 29 27.00 15.57 0.68
CA ILE A 29 25.66 15.64 0.04
C ILE A 29 25.45 14.43 -0.86
N PHE A 30 26.48 14.02 -1.62
CA PHE A 30 26.46 12.79 -2.41
C PHE A 30 26.10 11.58 -1.56
N LEU A 31 26.82 11.37 -0.44
CA LEU A 31 26.58 10.26 0.47
C LEU A 31 25.17 10.33 1.09
N ALA A 32 24.76 11.49 1.59
CA ALA A 32 23.46 11.66 2.22
C ALA A 32 22.29 11.37 1.26
N CYS A 33 22.36 11.90 0.02
CA CYS A 33 21.34 11.65 -1.00
C CYS A 33 21.24 10.16 -1.36
N LEU A 34 22.38 9.49 -1.51
CA LEU A 34 22.42 8.09 -1.88
C LEU A 34 22.01 7.18 -0.71
N ILE A 35 22.46 7.48 0.52
CA ILE A 35 22.06 6.76 1.73
C ILE A 35 20.53 6.79 1.89
N LEU A 36 19.88 7.95 1.81
CA LEU A 36 18.45 8.07 1.97
C LEU A 36 17.66 7.27 0.91
N GLY A 37 18.07 7.35 -0.36
CA GLY A 37 17.42 6.58 -1.42
C GLY A 37 17.56 5.07 -1.22
N VAL A 38 18.76 4.62 -0.84
CA VAL A 38 19.05 3.20 -0.58
C VAL A 38 18.36 2.69 0.67
N THR A 39 18.25 3.52 1.72
CA THR A 39 17.54 3.17 2.95
C THR A 39 16.10 2.73 2.66
N LEU A 40 15.41 3.47 1.81
CA LEU A 40 14.03 3.14 1.47
C LEU A 40 13.93 1.86 0.65
N VAL A 41 14.84 1.66 -0.32
CA VAL A 41 14.88 0.41 -1.12
C VAL A 41 15.14 -0.80 -0.22
N ALA A 42 16.08 -0.70 0.72
CA ALA A 42 16.39 -1.79 1.64
C ALA A 42 15.22 -2.09 2.60
N ALA A 43 14.59 -1.03 3.14
CA ALA A 43 13.46 -1.17 4.06
C ALA A 43 12.26 -1.84 3.38
N THR A 44 11.88 -1.36 2.20
CA THR A 44 10.73 -1.94 1.46
C THR A 44 11.01 -3.37 1.00
N ALA A 45 12.21 -3.65 0.51
CA ALA A 45 12.61 -4.99 0.09
C ALA A 45 12.64 -6.00 1.23
N SER A 46 13.15 -5.59 2.39
CA SER A 46 13.18 -6.44 3.58
C SER A 46 11.78 -6.69 4.12
N LEU A 47 10.95 -5.64 4.22
CA LEU A 47 9.58 -5.75 4.71
C LEU A 47 8.75 -6.68 3.81
N TYR A 48 8.83 -6.51 2.49
CA TYR A 48 8.14 -7.38 1.54
C TYR A 48 8.52 -8.85 1.72
N ARG A 49 9.83 -9.15 1.82
CA ARG A 49 10.28 -10.53 2.01
C ARG A 49 9.84 -11.16 3.32
N VAL A 50 9.82 -10.39 4.41
CA VAL A 50 9.32 -10.90 5.68
C VAL A 50 7.84 -11.23 5.59
N ILE A 51 7.05 -10.32 5.01
CA ILE A 51 5.60 -10.54 4.82
C ILE A 51 5.36 -11.73 3.89
N GLU A 52 6.03 -11.78 2.73
CA GLU A 52 5.93 -12.87 1.77
C GLU A 52 6.24 -14.23 2.42
N GLN A 53 7.36 -14.32 3.13
CA GLN A 53 7.75 -15.57 3.78
C GLN A 53 6.84 -15.94 4.94
N SER A 54 6.35 -14.99 5.72
CA SER A 54 5.44 -15.28 6.83
C SER A 54 4.07 -15.73 6.35
N LEU A 55 3.57 -15.17 5.24
CA LEU A 55 2.24 -15.49 4.72
C LEU A 55 2.23 -16.69 3.77
N LEU A 56 3.33 -16.94 3.05
CA LEU A 56 3.39 -18.01 2.05
C LEU A 56 4.18 -19.24 2.51
N ALA A 57 4.92 -19.16 3.62
CA ALA A 57 5.79 -20.24 4.09
C ALA A 57 5.02 -21.52 4.44
N ASP A 58 3.76 -21.38 4.86
CA ASP A 58 2.92 -22.50 5.25
C ASP A 58 1.46 -22.31 4.84
N THR A 59 1.24 -22.10 3.55
CA THR A 59 -0.12 -21.87 3.00
C THR A 59 -1.05 -23.05 3.25
N ARG A 60 -0.50 -24.28 3.33
CA ARG A 60 -1.27 -25.48 3.69
C ARG A 60 -1.73 -25.46 5.14
N ALA A 61 -0.87 -24.97 6.05
CA ALA A 61 -1.25 -24.81 7.44
C ALA A 61 -2.27 -23.66 7.60
N LEU A 62 -2.12 -22.57 6.83
CA LEU A 62 -3.07 -21.45 6.83
C LEU A 62 -4.45 -21.81 6.27
N LEU A 63 -4.54 -22.75 5.34
CA LEU A 63 -5.81 -23.31 4.86
C LEU A 63 -6.31 -24.43 5.78
N GLY A 64 -5.41 -25.05 6.54
CA GLY A 64 -5.71 -26.22 7.35
C GLY A 64 -5.83 -27.52 6.54
N GLY A 65 -5.70 -27.47 5.19
CA GLY A 65 -5.85 -28.59 4.28
C GLY A 65 -5.16 -28.36 2.92
N ASP A 66 -5.20 -29.36 2.05
CA ASP A 66 -4.89 -29.23 0.62
C ASP A 66 -6.07 -28.60 -0.12
N VAL A 67 -7.30 -28.91 0.34
CA VAL A 67 -8.59 -28.37 -0.11
C VAL A 67 -9.42 -28.03 1.10
N GLU A 68 -10.13 -26.92 1.05
CA GLU A 68 -11.18 -26.49 1.96
C GLU A 68 -12.50 -26.48 1.21
N LEU A 69 -13.50 -27.13 1.81
CA LEU A 69 -14.89 -27.11 1.33
C LEU A 69 -15.69 -26.33 2.38
N ASP A 70 -16.19 -25.16 2.01
CA ASP A 70 -17.00 -24.32 2.87
C ASP A 70 -18.47 -24.41 2.45
N THR A 71 -19.34 -24.62 3.43
CA THR A 71 -20.78 -24.77 3.20
C THR A 71 -21.58 -24.38 4.45
N SER A 72 -22.78 -23.85 4.26
CA SER A 72 -23.72 -23.55 5.35
C SER A 72 -24.56 -24.75 5.81
N GLU A 73 -24.45 -25.88 5.12
CA GLU A 73 -25.15 -27.14 5.45
C GLU A 73 -24.14 -28.29 5.54
N PRO A 74 -24.40 -29.31 6.38
CA PRO A 74 -23.53 -30.47 6.41
C PRO A 74 -23.42 -31.16 5.06
N LEU A 75 -22.17 -31.59 4.71
CA LEU A 75 -21.97 -32.39 3.49
C LEU A 75 -22.80 -33.66 3.51
N PRO A 76 -23.37 -34.10 2.35
CA PRO A 76 -24.04 -35.37 2.21
C PRO A 76 -23.14 -36.56 2.56
N ASP A 77 -23.71 -37.63 3.05
CA ASP A 77 -22.99 -38.84 3.49
C ASP A 77 -22.15 -39.46 2.36
N ASP A 78 -22.65 -39.45 1.12
CA ASP A 78 -21.96 -39.97 -0.06
C ASP A 78 -20.69 -39.12 -0.41
N ALA A 79 -20.75 -37.80 -0.27
CA ALA A 79 -19.58 -36.95 -0.43
C ALA A 79 -18.56 -37.20 0.68
N LEU A 80 -19.00 -37.33 1.93
CA LEU A 80 -18.11 -37.64 3.05
C LEU A 80 -17.44 -39.01 2.89
N GLU A 81 -18.16 -40.01 2.40
CA GLU A 81 -17.59 -41.34 2.09
C GLU A 81 -16.56 -41.28 0.97
N TRP A 82 -16.86 -40.53 -0.10
CA TRP A 82 -15.92 -40.33 -1.21
C TRP A 82 -14.62 -39.65 -0.76
N ILE A 83 -14.73 -38.56 0.02
CA ILE A 83 -13.55 -37.84 0.53
C ILE A 83 -12.74 -38.76 1.46
N ARG A 84 -13.39 -39.52 2.36
CA ARG A 84 -12.70 -40.45 3.26
C ARG A 84 -11.99 -41.59 2.51
N ALA A 85 -12.48 -41.95 1.34
CA ALA A 85 -11.84 -42.94 0.49
C ALA A 85 -10.60 -42.40 -0.24
N THR A 86 -10.50 -41.10 -0.47
CA THR A 86 -9.46 -40.44 -1.24
C THR A 86 -8.48 -39.61 -0.41
N GLY A 87 -8.78 -39.41 0.90
CA GLY A 87 -7.97 -38.62 1.80
C GLY A 87 -8.43 -38.64 3.24
N LYS A 88 -7.87 -37.74 4.04
CA LYS A 88 -8.34 -37.46 5.41
C LYS A 88 -9.19 -36.20 5.39
N ILE A 89 -10.24 -36.18 6.19
CA ILE A 89 -11.11 -35.03 6.33
C ILE A 89 -11.22 -34.64 7.80
N SER A 90 -11.15 -33.34 8.08
CA SER A 90 -11.42 -32.74 9.38
C SER A 90 -12.51 -31.68 9.22
N LEU A 91 -13.38 -31.59 10.19
CA LEU A 91 -14.48 -30.64 10.24
C LEU A 91 -14.26 -29.63 11.38
N VAL A 92 -14.34 -28.35 11.04
CA VAL A 92 -14.51 -27.28 12.02
C VAL A 92 -15.85 -26.61 11.73
N ARG A 93 -16.71 -26.52 12.75
CA ARG A 93 -17.94 -25.72 12.67
C ARG A 93 -17.67 -24.37 13.29
N GLU A 94 -18.13 -23.33 12.60
CA GLU A 94 -17.92 -21.95 13.02
C GLU A 94 -19.24 -21.21 13.13
N PHE A 95 -19.41 -20.42 14.18
CA PHE A 95 -20.52 -19.49 14.35
C PHE A 95 -20.13 -18.34 15.28
N ASP A 96 -20.69 -17.19 15.02
CA ASP A 96 -20.44 -15.98 15.79
C ASP A 96 -21.36 -15.83 17.00
N THR A 97 -20.86 -15.27 18.10
CA THR A 97 -21.69 -14.93 19.26
C THR A 97 -21.08 -13.77 20.05
N ILE A 98 -21.80 -13.35 21.08
CA ILE A 98 -21.30 -12.41 22.07
C ILE A 98 -21.02 -13.16 23.35
N VAL A 99 -19.86 -12.93 23.94
CA VAL A 99 -19.43 -13.52 25.19
C VAL A 99 -19.20 -12.46 26.24
N SER A 100 -19.41 -12.84 27.51
CA SER A 100 -19.13 -11.96 28.66
C SER A 100 -18.37 -12.71 29.76
N GLY A 101 -17.63 -11.93 30.56
CA GLY A 101 -17.07 -12.46 31.80
C GLY A 101 -18.16 -12.69 32.87
N SER A 102 -17.90 -13.58 33.81
CA SER A 102 -18.83 -13.91 34.92
C SER A 102 -19.20 -12.73 35.85
N GLY A 103 -18.61 -11.58 35.69
CA GLY A 103 -18.94 -10.34 36.40
C GLY A 103 -19.88 -9.40 35.65
N GLY A 104 -20.25 -9.69 34.42
CA GLY A 104 -21.07 -8.83 33.57
C GLY A 104 -20.39 -7.56 33.05
N ASP A 105 -19.10 -7.44 33.31
CA ASP A 105 -18.28 -6.30 32.87
C ASP A 105 -17.64 -6.61 31.50
N GLY A 106 -18.26 -6.16 30.44
CA GLY A 106 -17.75 -6.24 29.06
C GLY A 106 -18.39 -7.38 28.24
N PHE A 107 -18.87 -7.01 27.05
CA PHE A 107 -19.43 -7.91 26.06
C PHE A 107 -18.58 -7.81 24.80
N PHE A 108 -18.05 -8.96 24.35
CA PHE A 108 -17.18 -8.99 23.19
C PHE A 108 -17.68 -10.03 22.18
N ARG A 109 -17.62 -9.66 20.91
CA ARG A 109 -17.89 -10.61 19.84
C ARG A 109 -16.78 -11.66 19.83
N ALA A 110 -17.19 -12.92 19.76
CA ALA A 110 -16.30 -14.06 19.67
C ALA A 110 -16.75 -14.98 18.53
N GLU A 111 -15.80 -15.62 17.89
CA GLU A 111 -16.00 -16.68 16.91
C GLU A 111 -15.87 -18.03 17.63
N ILE A 112 -16.94 -18.78 17.62
CA ILE A 112 -16.96 -20.11 18.27
C ILE A 112 -16.49 -21.14 17.25
N LEU A 113 -15.41 -21.82 17.55
CA LEU A 113 -14.84 -22.91 16.77
C LEU A 113 -15.13 -24.24 17.46
N VAL A 114 -15.71 -25.18 16.71
CA VAL A 114 -16.02 -26.51 17.17
C VAL A 114 -15.25 -27.53 16.32
N PRO A 115 -13.95 -27.73 16.63
CA PRO A 115 -13.10 -28.65 15.87
C PRO A 115 -13.38 -30.12 16.21
N ASP A 116 -13.17 -30.99 15.21
CA ASP A 116 -13.22 -32.42 15.38
C ASP A 116 -11.92 -33.00 16.00
N ALA A 117 -11.86 -34.32 16.14
CA ALA A 117 -10.72 -34.99 16.75
C ALA A 117 -9.47 -35.05 15.84
N LEU A 118 -9.60 -34.75 14.54
CA LEU A 118 -8.50 -34.78 13.56
C LEU A 118 -7.88 -33.40 13.34
N TYR A 119 -8.47 -32.37 13.90
CA TYR A 119 -7.98 -30.98 13.81
C TYR A 119 -6.71 -30.78 14.65
N PRO A 120 -5.69 -30.09 14.14
CA PRO A 120 -5.51 -29.63 12.75
C PRO A 120 -4.88 -30.71 11.86
N LEU A 121 -5.21 -30.73 10.53
CA LEU A 121 -4.58 -31.66 9.59
C LEU A 121 -3.15 -31.23 9.21
N TYR A 122 -2.90 -29.92 9.19
CA TYR A 122 -1.61 -29.32 8.93
C TYR A 122 -1.28 -28.27 10.01
N GLY A 123 0.02 -28.16 10.32
CA GLY A 123 0.50 -27.25 11.36
C GLY A 123 0.36 -27.83 12.76
N GLU A 124 0.63 -27.02 13.77
CA GLU A 124 0.56 -27.38 15.19
C GLU A 124 -0.32 -26.39 15.93
N LEU A 125 -1.28 -26.92 16.71
CA LEU A 125 -2.09 -26.14 17.63
C LEU A 125 -1.36 -26.13 18.98
N GLU A 126 -0.88 -24.94 19.40
CA GLU A 126 -0.20 -24.78 20.69
C GLU A 126 -1.18 -24.17 21.71
N LEU A 127 -1.39 -24.85 22.82
CA LEU A 127 -2.33 -24.48 23.86
C LEU A 127 -1.59 -24.32 25.21
N MET A 128 -2.07 -23.42 26.03
CA MET A 128 -1.58 -23.26 27.41
C MET A 128 -2.72 -23.50 28.40
N PRO A 129 -2.68 -24.54 29.25
CA PRO A 129 -1.59 -25.56 29.40
C PRO A 129 -1.49 -26.49 28.17
N ASP A 130 -0.32 -27.08 27.97
CA ASP A 130 -0.04 -28.05 26.90
C ASP A 130 -0.73 -29.38 27.21
N GLU A 131 -2.04 -29.40 26.99
CA GLU A 131 -2.92 -30.57 27.12
C GLU A 131 -3.72 -30.80 25.82
N PRO A 132 -4.13 -32.04 25.54
CA PRO A 132 -4.94 -32.33 24.34
C PRO A 132 -6.24 -31.51 24.34
N LEU A 133 -6.64 -31.04 23.14
CA LEU A 133 -7.85 -30.23 22.90
C LEU A 133 -9.09 -30.80 23.60
N GLY A 134 -9.38 -32.09 23.42
CA GLY A 134 -10.53 -32.76 24.05
C GLY A 134 -10.47 -32.82 25.57
N ALA A 135 -9.29 -32.74 26.17
CA ALA A 135 -9.13 -32.73 27.64
C ALA A 135 -9.44 -31.34 28.22
N LEU A 136 -9.15 -30.29 27.45
CA LEU A 136 -9.41 -28.90 27.83
C LEU A 136 -10.86 -28.47 27.54
N THR A 137 -11.47 -28.95 26.44
CA THR A 137 -12.86 -28.60 26.07
C THR A 137 -13.92 -29.50 26.70
N GLY A 138 -13.50 -30.62 27.32
CA GLY A 138 -14.36 -31.58 27.94
C GLY A 138 -15.07 -31.05 29.20
N GLN A 139 -16.07 -31.79 29.67
CA GLN A 139 -16.79 -31.47 30.91
C GLN A 139 -15.99 -31.89 32.12
N LYS A 140 -15.67 -30.97 33.04
CA LYS A 140 -15.02 -31.24 34.33
C LYS A 140 -15.89 -30.64 35.43
N GLU A 141 -16.22 -31.43 36.45
CA GLU A 141 -17.05 -31.03 37.59
C GLU A 141 -18.45 -30.49 37.21
N GLY A 142 -19.00 -30.95 36.09
CA GLY A 142 -20.30 -30.48 35.56
C GLY A 142 -20.28 -29.21 34.75
N GLN A 143 -19.09 -28.61 34.54
CA GLN A 143 -18.89 -27.43 33.69
C GLN A 143 -18.12 -27.78 32.42
N TRP A 144 -18.52 -27.20 31.30
CA TRP A 144 -17.77 -27.29 30.04
C TRP A 144 -16.54 -26.44 30.05
N GLY A 145 -15.47 -26.93 29.42
CA GLY A 145 -14.24 -26.18 29.20
C GLY A 145 -14.30 -25.38 27.90
N ALA A 146 -13.73 -24.18 27.94
CA ALA A 146 -13.48 -23.36 26.76
C ALA A 146 -12.01 -22.95 26.70
N ILE A 147 -11.45 -22.94 25.50
CA ILE A 147 -10.10 -22.43 25.23
C ILE A 147 -10.26 -21.14 24.48
N ILE A 148 -9.68 -20.04 24.98
CA ILE A 148 -9.94 -18.71 24.45
C ILE A 148 -8.64 -18.04 23.96
N ASP A 149 -8.79 -17.07 23.05
CA ASP A 149 -7.68 -16.23 22.62
C ASP A 149 -7.14 -15.40 23.80
N PRO A 150 -5.80 -15.25 23.96
CA PRO A 150 -5.21 -14.45 25.04
C PRO A 150 -5.68 -12.99 25.06
N LEU A 151 -5.90 -12.39 23.89
CA LEU A 151 -6.40 -11.01 23.77
C LEU A 151 -7.86 -10.92 24.26
N LEU A 152 -8.66 -11.96 24.01
CA LEU A 152 -10.03 -12.02 24.53
C LEU A 152 -10.04 -12.14 26.04
N ALA A 153 -9.15 -12.98 26.61
CA ALA A 153 -8.96 -13.11 28.05
C ALA A 153 -8.59 -11.77 28.70
N GLU A 154 -7.67 -11.03 28.10
CA GLU A 154 -7.27 -9.70 28.54
C GLU A 154 -8.44 -8.70 28.48
N ARG A 155 -9.18 -8.66 27.37
CA ARG A 155 -10.34 -7.77 27.21
C ARG A 155 -11.46 -8.06 28.18
N LEU A 156 -11.71 -9.34 28.48
CA LEU A 156 -12.71 -9.78 29.47
C LEU A 156 -12.22 -9.60 30.92
N GLY A 157 -10.92 -9.33 31.13
CA GLY A 157 -10.31 -9.29 32.47
C GLY A 157 -10.32 -10.65 33.16
N GLN A 158 -10.33 -11.76 32.41
CA GLN A 158 -10.44 -13.12 32.91
C GLN A 158 -9.14 -13.90 32.67
N SER A 159 -8.94 -14.94 33.46
CA SER A 159 -7.75 -15.80 33.41
C SER A 159 -8.14 -17.27 33.35
N VAL A 160 -7.18 -18.16 33.05
CA VAL A 160 -7.41 -19.61 33.10
C VAL A 160 -7.91 -20.01 34.48
N GLY A 161 -9.06 -20.68 34.50
CA GLY A 161 -9.78 -21.07 35.71
C GLY A 161 -11.02 -20.27 36.01
N ASP A 162 -11.15 -19.06 35.43
CA ASP A 162 -12.33 -18.21 35.58
C ASP A 162 -13.47 -18.70 34.67
N GLN A 163 -14.63 -18.07 34.80
CA GLN A 163 -15.84 -18.45 34.04
C GLN A 163 -16.20 -17.38 33.02
N ILE A 164 -16.69 -17.83 31.87
CA ILE A 164 -17.27 -16.98 30.82
C ILE A 164 -18.67 -17.48 30.44
N GLU A 165 -19.50 -16.59 30.00
CA GLU A 165 -20.85 -16.90 29.51
C GLU A 165 -20.85 -16.96 27.98
N ILE A 166 -21.31 -18.07 27.41
CA ILE A 166 -21.46 -18.28 25.97
C ILE A 166 -22.90 -18.69 25.72
N GLY A 167 -23.71 -17.79 25.16
CA GLY A 167 -25.15 -18.02 25.04
C GLY A 167 -25.81 -18.26 26.40
N ALA A 168 -26.55 -19.34 26.52
CA ALA A 168 -27.24 -19.72 27.76
C ALA A 168 -26.40 -20.53 28.75
N ALA A 169 -25.14 -20.84 28.42
CA ALA A 169 -24.26 -21.70 29.21
C ALA A 169 -23.04 -20.98 29.76
N THR A 170 -22.63 -21.43 30.98
CA THR A 170 -21.38 -20.95 31.59
C THR A 170 -20.26 -21.93 31.34
N PHE A 171 -19.16 -21.45 30.81
CA PHE A 171 -17.97 -22.23 30.52
C PHE A 171 -16.85 -21.83 31.47
N ARG A 172 -15.97 -22.79 31.78
CA ARG A 172 -14.72 -22.53 32.48
C ARG A 172 -13.61 -22.30 31.45
N ILE A 173 -12.84 -21.23 31.57
CA ILE A 173 -11.63 -21.03 30.78
C ILE A 173 -10.61 -22.11 31.18
N SER A 174 -10.43 -23.10 30.33
CA SER A 174 -9.56 -24.25 30.58
C SER A 174 -8.17 -24.03 30.00
N GLY A 175 -8.02 -23.14 29.03
CA GLY A 175 -6.74 -22.85 28.39
C GLY A 175 -6.79 -21.61 27.50
N LEU A 176 -5.61 -21.24 27.02
CA LEU A 176 -5.41 -20.17 26.05
C LEU A 176 -4.86 -20.74 24.75
N ILE A 177 -5.22 -20.12 23.61
CA ILE A 177 -4.71 -20.45 22.29
C ILE A 177 -3.41 -19.68 22.08
N GLU A 178 -2.24 -20.33 22.21
CA GLU A 178 -0.96 -19.66 21.93
C GLU A 178 -0.68 -19.57 20.43
N LYS A 179 -1.01 -20.64 19.69
CA LYS A 179 -0.84 -20.68 18.22
C LYS A 179 -1.92 -21.54 17.59
N GLN A 180 -2.58 -20.96 16.61
CA GLN A 180 -3.57 -21.63 15.75
C GLN A 180 -3.04 -21.61 14.32
N PRO A 181 -2.85 -22.77 13.65
CA PRO A 181 -2.19 -22.82 12.35
C PRO A 181 -3.01 -22.17 11.23
N ASP A 182 -4.32 -22.34 11.24
CA ASP A 182 -5.28 -21.89 10.24
C ASP A 182 -6.02 -20.59 10.65
N ARG A 183 -5.43 -19.83 11.56
CA ARG A 183 -6.01 -18.55 11.97
C ARG A 183 -6.12 -17.62 10.77
N SER A 184 -7.34 -17.30 10.36
CA SER A 184 -7.60 -16.35 9.28
C SER A 184 -6.96 -14.99 9.56
N LEU A 185 -6.37 -14.37 8.55
CA LEU A 185 -5.92 -12.97 8.62
C LEU A 185 -7.06 -11.99 8.94
N ASN A 186 -8.30 -12.44 8.76
CA ASN A 186 -9.52 -11.70 9.07
C ASN A 186 -10.06 -11.98 10.49
N ALA A 187 -9.41 -12.81 11.30
CA ALA A 187 -9.89 -13.20 12.63
C ALA A 187 -10.20 -11.99 13.55
N ASN A 188 -9.44 -10.92 13.44
CA ASN A 188 -9.72 -9.70 14.22
C ASN A 188 -11.01 -8.95 13.78
N TRP A 189 -11.57 -9.28 12.62
CA TRP A 189 -12.76 -8.66 12.05
C TRP A 189 -14.03 -9.47 12.32
N ARG A 190 -13.92 -10.81 12.37
CA ARG A 190 -15.05 -11.71 12.69
C ARG A 190 -15.30 -11.83 14.19
N GLY A 191 -14.28 -11.96 14.98
CA GLY A 191 -14.31 -12.15 16.43
C GLY A 191 -13.01 -12.79 16.88
N LEU A 192 -12.77 -12.82 18.20
CA LEU A 192 -11.64 -13.54 18.75
C LEU A 192 -12.05 -15.01 18.99
N PRO A 193 -11.22 -16.00 18.62
CA PRO A 193 -11.62 -17.39 18.62
C PRO A 193 -11.80 -17.97 20.04
N ILE A 194 -12.81 -18.78 20.18
CA ILE A 194 -13.08 -19.64 21.33
C ILE A 194 -13.29 -21.06 20.85
N MET A 195 -12.52 -22.01 21.32
CA MET A 195 -12.73 -23.42 21.00
C MET A 195 -13.54 -24.12 22.09
N ILE A 196 -14.61 -24.78 21.68
CA ILE A 196 -15.47 -25.59 22.56
C ILE A 196 -15.68 -27.01 21.99
N SER A 197 -16.14 -27.93 22.79
CA SER A 197 -16.48 -29.28 22.32
C SER A 197 -17.82 -29.34 21.59
N GLU A 198 -17.96 -30.27 20.64
CA GLU A 198 -19.20 -30.60 19.95
C GLU A 198 -20.37 -30.79 20.91
N GLN A 199 -20.13 -31.50 22.02
CA GLN A 199 -21.16 -31.81 23.02
C GLN A 199 -21.65 -30.59 23.80
N ALA A 200 -20.84 -29.52 23.84
CA ALA A 200 -21.17 -28.29 24.55
C ALA A 200 -22.05 -27.34 23.72
N VAL A 201 -22.11 -27.54 22.42
CA VAL A 201 -22.82 -26.63 21.48
C VAL A 201 -24.32 -26.53 21.83
N GLU A 202 -25.00 -27.66 22.07
CA GLU A 202 -26.41 -27.66 22.41
C GLU A 202 -26.70 -26.89 23.70
N ALA A 203 -25.81 -26.95 24.67
CA ALA A 203 -25.95 -26.24 25.94
C ALA A 203 -25.90 -24.70 25.77
N THR A 204 -25.28 -24.18 24.73
CA THR A 204 -25.22 -22.74 24.47
C THR A 204 -26.56 -22.14 24.06
N GLY A 205 -27.48 -22.96 23.48
CA GLY A 205 -28.78 -22.50 22.95
C GLY A 205 -28.66 -21.51 21.78
N LEU A 206 -27.49 -21.36 21.19
CA LEU A 206 -27.22 -20.37 20.14
C LEU A 206 -27.71 -20.83 18.76
N ILE A 207 -27.62 -22.12 18.47
CA ILE A 207 -28.00 -22.65 17.16
C ILE A 207 -29.51 -22.97 17.17
N ARG A 208 -30.23 -22.22 16.34
CA ARG A 208 -31.66 -22.40 16.07
C ARG A 208 -31.89 -22.76 14.62
N PRO A 209 -33.02 -23.35 14.22
CA PRO A 209 -33.34 -23.51 12.80
C PRO A 209 -33.27 -22.17 12.08
N GLY A 210 -32.40 -22.07 11.05
CA GLY A 210 -32.12 -20.84 10.32
C GLY A 210 -30.93 -20.01 10.84
N SER A 211 -30.28 -20.39 11.95
CA SER A 211 -29.01 -19.77 12.36
C SER A 211 -27.93 -20.13 11.36
N ARG A 212 -26.98 -19.19 11.17
CA ARG A 212 -25.81 -19.44 10.34
C ARG A 212 -24.80 -20.27 11.12
N VAL A 213 -24.44 -21.40 10.55
CA VAL A 213 -23.32 -22.23 10.96
C VAL A 213 -22.51 -22.53 9.73
N ASP A 214 -21.26 -22.12 9.73
CA ASP A 214 -20.33 -22.39 8.64
C ASP A 214 -19.65 -23.75 8.94
N TYR A 215 -19.69 -24.67 7.96
CA TYR A 215 -19.08 -25.99 8.02
C TYR A 215 -17.85 -25.99 7.13
N GLU A 216 -16.68 -25.88 7.73
CA GLU A 216 -15.40 -25.92 7.03
C GLU A 216 -14.81 -27.32 7.06
N TYR A 217 -14.89 -28.00 5.92
CA TYR A 217 -14.29 -29.33 5.74
C TYR A 217 -12.91 -29.18 5.12
N ARG A 218 -11.90 -29.55 5.86
CA ARG A 218 -10.50 -29.51 5.43
C ARG A 218 -10.07 -30.91 5.00
N VAL A 219 -9.51 -31.01 3.79
CA VAL A 219 -9.14 -32.28 3.18
C VAL A 219 -7.62 -32.35 2.99
N GLN A 220 -7.03 -33.46 3.39
CA GLN A 220 -5.63 -33.82 3.13
C GLN A 220 -5.62 -34.98 2.16
N THR A 221 -5.06 -34.82 0.96
CA THR A 221 -4.94 -35.85 -0.07
C THR A 221 -3.51 -36.12 -0.46
N GLU A 222 -3.18 -37.38 -0.78
CA GLU A 222 -1.88 -37.77 -1.35
C GLU A 222 -1.89 -37.78 -2.90
N GLN A 223 -3.06 -37.57 -3.49
CA GLN A 223 -3.22 -37.51 -4.95
C GLN A 223 -2.77 -36.17 -5.52
N ASN A 224 -2.61 -36.11 -6.85
CA ASN A 224 -2.44 -34.82 -7.51
C ASN A 224 -3.72 -34.00 -7.35
N LEU A 225 -3.57 -32.75 -6.88
CA LEU A 225 -4.70 -31.90 -6.50
C LEU A 225 -5.65 -31.63 -7.68
N ASP A 226 -5.10 -31.33 -8.88
CA ASP A 226 -5.90 -31.05 -10.07
C ASP A 226 -6.73 -32.28 -10.47
N THR A 227 -6.13 -33.47 -10.40
CA THR A 227 -6.83 -34.72 -10.69
C THR A 227 -7.91 -35.03 -9.66
N TRP A 228 -7.61 -34.80 -8.37
CA TRP A 228 -8.57 -34.99 -7.28
C TRP A 228 -9.79 -34.06 -7.44
N LEU A 229 -9.54 -32.79 -7.79
CA LEU A 229 -10.61 -31.82 -8.05
C LEU A 229 -11.48 -32.21 -9.24
N GLU A 230 -10.83 -32.59 -10.37
CA GLU A 230 -11.56 -33.04 -11.56
C GLU A 230 -12.45 -34.27 -11.27
N GLU A 231 -11.92 -35.26 -10.53
CA GLU A 231 -12.66 -36.45 -10.14
C GLU A 231 -13.80 -36.12 -9.16
N PHE A 232 -13.56 -35.17 -8.21
CA PHE A 232 -14.55 -34.72 -7.24
C PHE A 232 -15.70 -33.97 -7.92
N GLU A 233 -15.41 -33.01 -8.81
CA GLU A 233 -16.42 -32.28 -9.60
C GLU A 233 -17.21 -33.21 -10.53
N GLN A 234 -16.59 -34.25 -11.08
CA GLN A 234 -17.30 -35.24 -11.90
C GLN A 234 -18.21 -36.15 -11.07
N ALA A 235 -17.81 -36.48 -9.83
CA ALA A 235 -18.62 -37.27 -8.92
C ALA A 235 -19.84 -36.47 -8.37
N PHE A 236 -19.65 -35.17 -8.17
CA PHE A 236 -20.66 -34.27 -7.59
C PHE A 236 -20.89 -33.02 -8.45
N PRO A 237 -21.42 -33.18 -9.69
CA PRO A 237 -21.58 -32.06 -10.63
C PRO A 237 -22.60 -31.00 -10.18
N ASP A 238 -23.52 -31.37 -9.31
CA ASP A 238 -24.56 -30.47 -8.74
C ASP A 238 -24.15 -29.94 -7.35
N ALA A 239 -22.90 -30.17 -6.94
CA ALA A 239 -22.41 -29.72 -5.64
C ALA A 239 -22.37 -28.19 -5.57
N ARG A 240 -22.86 -27.66 -4.43
CA ARG A 240 -22.96 -26.23 -4.16
C ARG A 240 -22.13 -25.87 -2.95
N TRP A 241 -20.85 -26.25 -3.01
CA TRP A 241 -19.87 -25.98 -1.97
C TRP A 241 -18.83 -25.02 -2.51
N GLU A 242 -18.40 -24.07 -1.70
CA GLU A 242 -17.23 -23.27 -2.03
C GLU A 242 -15.98 -24.14 -1.87
N ILE A 243 -15.25 -24.32 -2.97
CA ILE A 243 -14.03 -25.13 -2.99
C ILE A 243 -12.86 -24.20 -3.12
N THR A 244 -12.03 -24.13 -2.10
CA THR A 244 -10.79 -23.36 -2.12
C THR A 244 -9.59 -24.26 -1.98
N THR A 245 -8.63 -24.16 -2.89
CA THR A 245 -7.36 -24.89 -2.81
C THR A 245 -6.27 -24.03 -2.15
N PHE A 246 -5.25 -24.69 -1.58
CA PHE A 246 -4.11 -23.95 -1.05
C PHE A 246 -3.36 -23.18 -2.15
N ALA A 247 -3.37 -23.66 -3.39
CA ALA A 247 -2.74 -23.02 -4.53
C ALA A 247 -3.48 -21.71 -4.90
N GLU A 248 -4.80 -21.74 -5.02
CA GLU A 248 -5.64 -20.58 -5.34
C GLU A 248 -5.57 -19.52 -4.22
N ARG A 249 -5.63 -19.95 -2.95
CA ARG A 249 -5.49 -19.02 -1.81
C ARG A 249 -4.12 -18.37 -1.78
N SER A 250 -3.05 -19.15 -2.04
CA SER A 250 -1.69 -18.65 -2.16
C SER A 250 -1.53 -17.65 -3.29
N GLU A 251 -2.11 -17.94 -4.47
CA GLU A 251 -2.04 -17.06 -5.65
C GLU A 251 -2.76 -15.74 -5.38
N ARG A 252 -3.98 -15.76 -4.84
CA ARG A 252 -4.76 -14.55 -4.48
C ARG A 252 -4.02 -13.67 -3.45
N ILE A 253 -3.44 -14.27 -2.41
CA ILE A 253 -2.65 -13.54 -1.42
C ILE A 253 -1.39 -12.95 -2.07
N SER A 254 -0.67 -13.74 -2.87
CA SER A 254 0.54 -13.33 -3.57
C SER A 254 0.28 -12.16 -4.51
N GLU A 255 -0.77 -12.21 -5.33
CA GLU A 255 -1.11 -11.13 -6.27
C GLU A 255 -1.36 -9.79 -5.56
N ARG A 256 -2.10 -9.79 -4.45
CA ARG A 256 -2.36 -8.57 -3.66
C ARG A 256 -1.09 -8.04 -3.00
N LEU A 257 -0.28 -8.94 -2.43
CA LEU A 257 1.01 -8.58 -1.86
C LEU A 257 1.95 -7.99 -2.91
N ASP A 258 1.99 -8.59 -4.10
CA ASP A 258 2.81 -8.14 -5.23
C ASP A 258 2.39 -6.74 -5.72
N GLN A 259 1.11 -6.43 -5.75
CA GLN A 259 0.62 -5.10 -6.10
C GLN A 259 1.07 -4.05 -5.09
N ILE A 260 0.88 -4.32 -3.79
CA ILE A 260 1.29 -3.41 -2.70
C ILE A 260 2.82 -3.27 -2.69
N ALA A 261 3.54 -4.38 -2.77
CA ALA A 261 5.00 -4.40 -2.81
C ALA A 261 5.54 -3.61 -4.00
N THR A 262 4.97 -3.82 -5.19
CA THR A 262 5.35 -3.10 -6.39
C THR A 262 5.17 -1.59 -6.21
N ALA A 263 4.05 -1.14 -5.64
CA ALA A 263 3.82 0.27 -5.36
C ALA A 263 4.88 0.85 -4.40
N LEU A 264 5.16 0.17 -3.29
CA LEU A 264 6.19 0.59 -2.32
C LEU A 264 7.59 0.61 -2.93
N ILE A 265 7.94 -0.41 -3.70
CA ILE A 265 9.23 -0.52 -4.39
C ILE A 265 9.38 0.61 -5.43
N LEU A 266 8.33 0.94 -6.17
CA LEU A 266 8.34 2.06 -7.12
C LEU A 266 8.56 3.41 -6.43
N ILE A 267 7.95 3.62 -5.25
CA ILE A 267 8.21 4.81 -4.42
C ILE A 267 9.66 4.84 -3.96
N ALA A 268 10.22 3.70 -3.55
CA ALA A 268 11.62 3.59 -3.14
C ALA A 268 12.58 3.88 -4.30
N PHE A 269 12.35 3.33 -5.50
CA PHE A 269 13.14 3.63 -6.69
C PHE A 269 13.00 5.09 -7.14
N THR A 270 11.82 5.66 -7.00
CA THR A 270 11.60 7.08 -7.23
C THR A 270 12.47 7.93 -6.31
N THR A 271 12.52 7.60 -5.03
CA THR A 271 13.37 8.29 -4.04
C THR A 271 14.85 8.08 -4.33
N LEU A 272 15.25 6.88 -4.75
CA LEU A 272 16.61 6.57 -5.17
C LEU A 272 16.99 7.35 -6.45
N PHE A 273 16.07 7.51 -7.40
CA PHE A 273 16.26 8.33 -8.59
C PHE A 273 16.46 9.81 -8.25
N ILE A 274 15.64 10.36 -7.33
CA ILE A 274 15.84 11.72 -6.79
C ILE A 274 17.23 11.83 -6.17
N GLY A 275 17.61 10.87 -5.32
CA GLY A 275 18.95 10.78 -4.74
C GLY A 275 20.05 10.77 -5.79
N GLY A 276 19.85 10.03 -6.90
CA GLY A 276 20.73 9.99 -8.06
C GLY A 276 20.92 11.35 -8.75
N LEU A 277 19.89 12.17 -8.86
CA LEU A 277 20.02 13.56 -9.34
C LEU A 277 20.89 14.40 -8.39
N GLY A 278 20.76 14.19 -7.07
CA GLY A 278 21.63 14.80 -6.09
C GLY A 278 23.09 14.36 -6.22
N VAL A 279 23.31 13.08 -6.49
CA VAL A 279 24.61 12.49 -6.83
C VAL A 279 25.20 13.16 -8.07
N ALA A 280 24.44 13.28 -9.17
CA ALA A 280 24.90 13.93 -10.39
C ALA A 280 25.37 15.36 -10.13
N ASN A 281 24.56 16.16 -9.43
CA ASN A 281 24.90 17.54 -9.10
C ASN A 281 26.14 17.63 -8.20
N SER A 282 26.28 16.77 -7.21
CA SER A 282 27.41 16.74 -6.28
C SER A 282 28.69 16.32 -6.99
N ILE A 283 28.63 15.35 -7.91
CA ILE A 283 29.79 14.92 -8.74
C ILE A 283 30.20 16.02 -9.72
N HIS A 284 29.24 16.71 -10.33
CA HIS A 284 29.59 17.87 -11.18
C HIS A 284 30.36 18.92 -10.40
N ALA A 285 29.86 19.31 -9.21
CA ALA A 285 30.56 20.29 -8.36
C ALA A 285 31.96 19.82 -7.93
N TYR A 286 32.08 18.54 -7.57
CA TYR A 286 33.36 17.95 -7.19
C TYR A 286 34.35 17.92 -8.33
N LEU A 287 33.97 17.52 -9.54
CA LEU A 287 34.83 17.44 -10.71
C LEU A 287 35.22 18.83 -11.21
N ASP A 288 34.33 19.81 -11.18
CA ASP A 288 34.65 21.21 -11.51
C ASP A 288 35.75 21.76 -10.58
N GLU A 289 35.70 21.43 -9.29
CA GLU A 289 36.76 21.81 -8.33
C GLU A 289 38.06 21.09 -8.56
N LYS A 290 38.03 19.88 -9.12
CA LYS A 290 39.19 19.05 -9.44
C LYS A 290 39.79 19.29 -10.85
N LEU A 291 39.14 20.11 -11.70
CA LEU A 291 39.63 20.35 -13.07
C LEU A 291 41.09 20.82 -13.10
N GLY A 292 41.50 21.73 -12.19
CA GLY A 292 42.91 22.17 -12.07
C GLY A 292 43.87 21.03 -11.72
N THR A 293 43.49 20.17 -10.79
CA THR A 293 44.24 18.97 -10.38
C THR A 293 44.36 17.98 -11.56
N ILE A 294 43.25 17.75 -12.27
CA ILE A 294 43.17 16.89 -13.45
C ILE A 294 44.13 17.40 -14.54
N ALA A 295 44.08 18.71 -14.83
CA ALA A 295 44.95 19.34 -15.82
C ALA A 295 46.43 19.22 -15.42
N THR A 296 46.77 19.46 -14.17
CA THR A 296 48.15 19.33 -13.67
C THR A 296 48.65 17.88 -13.78
N LEU A 297 47.87 16.90 -13.43
CA LEU A 297 48.21 15.49 -13.55
C LEU A 297 48.40 15.07 -15.03
N GLN A 298 47.59 15.59 -15.94
CA GLN A 298 47.74 15.36 -17.39
C GLN A 298 48.98 16.01 -17.95
N THR A 299 49.35 17.21 -17.52
CA THR A 299 50.60 17.89 -17.95
C THR A 299 51.85 17.21 -17.38
N LEU A 300 51.74 16.56 -16.21
CA LEU A 300 52.80 15.72 -15.64
C LEU A 300 52.90 14.33 -16.33
N GLY A 301 52.12 14.08 -17.37
CA GLY A 301 52.21 12.88 -18.20
C GLY A 301 51.30 11.71 -17.79
N LEU A 302 50.38 11.92 -16.84
CA LEU A 302 49.43 10.87 -16.50
C LEU A 302 48.45 10.64 -17.66
N ARG A 303 48.38 9.41 -18.16
CA ARG A 303 47.45 9.03 -19.25
C ARG A 303 45.99 9.11 -18.79
N ARG A 304 45.05 9.34 -19.73
CA ARG A 304 43.60 9.45 -19.42
C ARG A 304 43.03 8.21 -18.77
N LYS A 305 43.42 7.00 -19.16
CA LYS A 305 42.88 5.73 -18.61
C LYS A 305 43.11 5.57 -17.11
N PRO A 306 44.30 5.71 -16.52
CA PRO A 306 44.51 5.68 -15.07
C PRO A 306 43.73 6.75 -14.32
N LEU A 307 43.60 7.96 -14.90
CA LEU A 307 42.84 9.05 -14.28
C LEU A 307 41.35 8.72 -14.18
N VAL A 308 40.76 8.17 -15.26
CA VAL A 308 39.41 7.61 -15.27
C VAL A 308 39.24 6.57 -14.16
N GLY A 309 40.18 5.62 -14.08
CA GLY A 309 40.12 4.55 -13.08
C GLY A 309 40.14 5.07 -11.64
N ILE A 310 40.91 6.13 -11.34
CA ILE A 310 40.93 6.75 -10.01
C ILE A 310 39.56 7.31 -9.63
N TYR A 311 38.91 8.10 -10.49
CA TYR A 311 37.62 8.71 -10.21
C TYR A 311 36.48 7.67 -10.18
N LEU A 312 36.49 6.67 -11.07
CA LEU A 312 35.53 5.56 -11.01
C LEU A 312 35.66 4.76 -9.70
N LEU A 313 36.91 4.51 -9.27
CA LEU A 313 37.14 3.84 -7.97
C LEU A 313 36.62 4.68 -6.80
N GLN A 314 36.81 6.00 -6.81
CA GLN A 314 36.25 6.89 -5.78
C GLN A 314 34.74 6.83 -5.72
N ILE A 315 34.08 6.90 -6.90
CA ILE A 315 32.61 6.79 -7.01
C ILE A 315 32.13 5.42 -6.49
N GLY A 316 32.82 4.34 -6.88
CA GLY A 316 32.48 2.97 -6.44
C GLY A 316 32.62 2.78 -4.93
N VAL A 317 33.70 3.30 -4.33
CA VAL A 317 33.89 3.25 -2.86
C VAL A 317 32.81 4.03 -2.12
N LEU A 318 32.48 5.23 -2.60
CA LEU A 318 31.42 6.05 -2.00
C LEU A 318 30.04 5.42 -2.18
N GLY A 319 29.76 4.87 -3.37
CA GLY A 319 28.54 4.13 -3.65
C GLY A 319 28.39 2.88 -2.77
N SER A 320 29.48 2.13 -2.59
CA SER A 320 29.51 0.95 -1.72
C SER A 320 29.30 1.33 -0.24
N LEU A 321 29.96 2.40 0.22
CA LEU A 321 29.76 2.89 1.58
C LEU A 321 28.32 3.34 1.82
N ALA A 322 27.76 4.11 0.88
CA ALA A 322 26.37 4.55 0.95
C ALA A 322 25.39 3.36 0.92
N GLY A 323 25.68 2.33 0.09
CA GLY A 323 24.88 1.12 0.00
C GLY A 323 24.85 0.32 1.29
N LEU A 324 26.02 0.12 1.92
CA LEU A 324 26.12 -0.60 3.19
C LEU A 324 25.48 0.16 4.36
N VAL A 325 25.74 1.47 4.46
CA VAL A 325 25.17 2.30 5.53
C VAL A 325 23.66 2.47 5.33
N GLY A 326 23.21 2.83 4.12
CA GLY A 326 21.81 2.99 3.81
C GLY A 326 21.04 1.66 3.90
N GLY A 327 21.63 0.58 3.39
CA GLY A 327 21.09 -0.77 3.54
C GLY A 327 20.92 -1.17 5.01
N GLY A 328 21.95 -0.97 5.84
CA GLY A 328 21.89 -1.25 7.28
C GLY A 328 20.81 -0.44 8.01
N ILE A 329 20.70 0.86 7.71
CA ILE A 329 19.63 1.71 8.27
C ILE A 329 18.25 1.21 7.80
N GLY A 330 18.10 0.86 6.50
CA GLY A 330 16.85 0.35 5.94
C GLY A 330 16.39 -0.94 6.61
N LEU A 331 17.31 -1.89 6.80
CA LEU A 331 17.05 -3.13 7.54
C LEU A 331 16.63 -2.84 8.99
N GLY A 332 17.32 -1.91 9.66
CA GLY A 332 16.95 -1.49 11.01
C GLY A 332 15.54 -0.88 11.09
N LEU A 333 15.15 -0.08 10.11
CA LEU A 333 13.79 0.47 10.01
C LEU A 333 12.76 -0.63 9.74
N SER A 334 13.06 -1.60 8.88
CA SER A 334 12.19 -2.75 8.63
C SER A 334 12.02 -3.59 9.91
N ALA A 335 13.11 -3.89 10.64
CA ALA A 335 13.05 -4.59 11.92
C ALA A 335 12.18 -3.84 12.95
N LEU A 336 12.34 -2.52 13.02
CA LEU A 336 11.51 -1.68 13.90
C LEU A 336 10.04 -1.70 13.48
N ALA A 337 9.74 -1.61 12.19
CA ALA A 337 8.37 -1.68 11.69
C ALA A 337 7.72 -3.03 12.03
N ILE A 338 8.46 -4.13 11.86
CA ILE A 338 7.99 -5.48 12.22
C ILE A 338 7.75 -5.59 13.73
N SER A 339 8.66 -5.06 14.57
CA SER A 339 8.47 -5.10 16.03
C SER A 339 7.30 -4.28 16.54
N LEU A 340 6.92 -3.22 15.82
CA LEU A 340 5.76 -2.37 16.17
C LEU A 340 4.42 -2.90 15.61
N ALA A 341 4.46 -3.69 14.54
CA ALA A 341 3.29 -4.18 13.85
C ALA A 341 3.15 -5.71 13.92
N GLY A 342 4.16 -6.42 14.41
CA GLY A 342 4.24 -7.88 14.39
C GLY A 342 3.06 -8.58 15.07
N ASP A 343 2.61 -8.05 16.21
CA ASP A 343 1.48 -8.60 16.95
C ASP A 343 0.15 -8.43 16.19
N ALA A 344 0.04 -7.39 15.36
CA ALA A 344 -1.17 -7.14 14.57
C ALA A 344 -1.26 -8.04 13.31
N PHE A 345 -0.13 -8.57 12.83
CA PHE A 345 -0.07 -9.37 11.60
C PHE A 345 0.34 -10.83 11.85
N ALA A 346 0.48 -11.24 13.12
CA ALA A 346 0.97 -12.57 13.51
C ALA A 346 2.27 -12.99 12.75
N LEU A 347 3.15 -12.00 12.48
CA LEU A 347 4.39 -12.23 11.75
C LEU A 347 5.34 -13.04 12.64
N ALA A 348 5.30 -14.35 12.49
CA ALA A 348 6.26 -15.23 13.13
C ALA A 348 7.66 -14.94 12.60
N GLY A 349 8.63 -14.80 13.50
CA GLY A 349 10.03 -14.70 13.10
C GLY A 349 10.45 -15.98 12.37
N PRO A 350 11.39 -15.90 11.40
CA PRO A 350 11.82 -17.07 10.64
C PRO A 350 12.49 -18.10 11.55
N ASP A 351 12.05 -19.34 11.47
CA ASP A 351 12.63 -20.44 12.18
C ASP A 351 14.03 -20.80 11.63
N GLY A 352 15.01 -20.73 12.50
CA GLY A 352 16.39 -21.18 12.24
C GLY A 352 17.35 -20.13 11.66
N ALA A 353 18.65 -20.34 11.87
CA ALA A 353 19.74 -19.42 11.47
C ALA A 353 19.83 -19.18 9.94
N GLY A 354 19.36 -20.12 9.13
CA GLY A 354 19.34 -20.01 7.67
C GLY A 354 18.29 -19.02 7.13
N GLY A 355 17.11 -18.97 7.76
CA GLY A 355 16.04 -18.04 7.40
C GLY A 355 16.44 -16.57 7.69
N TRP A 356 17.03 -16.31 8.82
CA TRP A 356 17.55 -14.99 9.19
C TRP A 356 18.56 -14.44 8.18
N LEU A 357 19.47 -15.30 7.68
CA LEU A 357 20.50 -14.87 6.74
C LEU A 357 19.91 -14.47 5.38
N SER A 358 18.96 -15.24 4.86
CA SER A 358 18.31 -14.94 3.58
C SER A 358 17.44 -13.68 3.65
N LEU A 359 16.72 -13.48 4.75
CA LEU A 359 15.85 -12.32 4.98
C LEU A 359 16.60 -10.98 5.02
N TRP A 360 17.82 -10.97 5.56
CA TRP A 360 18.57 -9.74 5.76
C TRP A 360 19.68 -9.53 4.73
N LEU A 361 20.36 -10.61 4.33
CA LEU A 361 21.52 -10.52 3.42
C LEU A 361 21.10 -10.15 2.00
N VAL A 362 20.03 -10.72 1.49
CA VAL A 362 19.58 -10.48 0.10
C VAL A 362 19.11 -9.03 -0.10
N PRO A 363 18.23 -8.45 0.73
CA PRO A 363 17.90 -7.02 0.63
C PRO A 363 19.11 -6.11 0.79
N LEU A 364 20.07 -6.47 1.67
CA LEU A 364 21.31 -5.70 1.83
C LEU A 364 22.17 -5.71 0.57
N LEU A 365 22.38 -6.88 -0.03
CA LEU A 365 23.17 -7.00 -1.27
C LEU A 365 22.50 -6.32 -2.45
N LEU A 366 21.18 -6.45 -2.58
CA LEU A 366 20.41 -5.77 -3.62
C LEU A 366 20.49 -4.25 -3.46
N SER A 367 20.25 -3.74 -2.28
CA SER A 367 20.33 -2.30 -2.00
C SER A 367 21.76 -1.76 -2.25
N TRP A 368 22.78 -2.53 -1.86
CA TRP A 368 24.17 -2.22 -2.18
C TRP A 368 24.42 -2.17 -3.70
N LEU A 369 23.93 -3.17 -4.45
CA LEU A 369 24.07 -3.21 -5.90
C LEU A 369 23.41 -2.00 -6.56
N PHE A 370 22.17 -1.67 -6.17
CA PHE A 370 21.46 -0.50 -6.68
C PHE A 370 22.12 0.81 -6.29
N ALA A 371 22.72 0.92 -5.09
CA ALA A 371 23.51 2.08 -4.69
C ALA A 371 24.70 2.32 -5.63
N VAL A 372 25.46 1.26 -5.90
CA VAL A 372 26.63 1.31 -6.79
C VAL A 372 26.22 1.61 -8.24
N LEU A 373 25.17 0.94 -8.74
CA LEU A 373 24.63 1.20 -10.07
C LEU A 373 24.15 2.64 -10.21
N THR A 374 23.36 3.14 -9.25
CA THR A 374 22.88 4.54 -9.23
C THR A 374 24.07 5.51 -9.23
N ALA A 375 25.07 5.29 -8.37
CA ALA A 375 26.25 6.13 -8.32
C ALA A 375 26.95 6.22 -9.70
N TYR A 376 27.11 5.10 -10.39
CA TYR A 376 27.75 5.09 -11.71
C TYR A 376 26.85 5.67 -12.81
N VAL A 377 25.56 5.35 -12.86
CA VAL A 377 24.62 5.87 -13.87
C VAL A 377 24.62 7.40 -13.87
N PHE A 378 24.56 7.99 -12.69
CA PHE A 378 24.48 9.44 -12.57
C PHE A 378 25.84 10.17 -12.60
N ALA A 379 26.94 9.51 -12.22
CA ALA A 379 28.26 10.12 -12.23
C ALA A 379 28.98 10.00 -13.57
N LEU A 380 28.72 8.94 -14.36
CA LEU A 380 29.47 8.66 -15.60
C LEU A 380 29.37 9.79 -16.64
N PRO A 381 28.21 10.42 -16.91
CA PRO A 381 28.13 11.55 -17.85
C PRO A 381 28.89 12.78 -17.38
N ALA A 382 28.93 13.04 -16.07
CA ALA A 382 29.70 14.13 -15.49
C ALA A 382 31.21 13.91 -15.65
N LEU A 383 31.66 12.69 -15.35
CA LEU A 383 33.07 12.28 -15.48
C LEU A 383 33.55 12.34 -16.96
N ALA A 384 32.72 11.89 -17.89
CA ALA A 384 33.00 11.94 -19.31
C ALA A 384 33.29 13.37 -19.80
N ARG A 385 32.46 14.34 -19.35
CA ARG A 385 32.64 15.76 -19.68
C ARG A 385 33.90 16.36 -19.06
N ALA A 386 34.13 16.10 -17.77
CA ALA A 386 35.31 16.62 -17.08
C ALA A 386 36.65 16.15 -17.71
N LEU A 387 36.71 14.90 -18.16
CA LEU A 387 37.87 14.29 -18.78
C LEU A 387 38.03 14.64 -20.28
N ALA A 388 36.97 15.11 -20.93
CA ALA A 388 37.04 15.61 -22.32
C ALA A 388 37.64 17.03 -22.42
N ALA A 389 37.68 17.79 -21.32
CA ALA A 389 38.26 19.13 -21.28
C ALA A 389 39.76 19.11 -21.62
N ALA A 390 40.18 20.01 -22.50
CA ALA A 390 41.58 20.10 -22.91
C ALA A 390 42.41 20.86 -21.85
N PRO A 391 43.55 20.33 -21.38
CA PRO A 391 44.40 21.00 -20.36
C PRO A 391 44.84 22.39 -20.76
N ALA A 392 45.12 22.61 -22.05
CA ALA A 392 45.58 23.91 -22.57
C ALA A 392 44.50 25.02 -22.46
N GLY A 393 43.22 24.69 -22.55
CA GLY A 393 42.12 25.64 -22.38
C GLY A 393 41.99 26.12 -20.92
N LEU A 394 42.22 25.22 -19.98
CA LEU A 394 42.13 25.51 -18.53
C LEU A 394 43.23 26.50 -18.08
N PHE A 395 44.44 26.39 -18.63
CA PHE A 395 45.53 27.32 -18.32
C PHE A 395 45.42 28.71 -18.98
N ARG A 396 44.58 28.82 -20.06
CA ARG A 396 44.32 30.12 -20.72
C ARG A 396 43.12 30.86 -20.13
N GLY A 397 42.47 30.33 -19.10
CA GLY A 397 41.27 30.93 -18.53
C GLY A 397 40.04 30.91 -19.45
N GLN A 398 40.14 30.27 -20.60
CA GLN A 398 39.07 30.07 -21.55
C GLN A 398 38.51 28.64 -21.32
N VAL A 399 37.47 28.55 -20.52
CA VAL A 399 36.63 27.36 -20.52
C VAL A 399 35.75 27.45 -21.77
N GLU A 400 36.31 27.11 -22.94
CA GLU A 400 35.51 26.85 -24.13
C GLU A 400 34.52 25.72 -23.78
N ALA A 401 33.28 25.87 -24.27
CA ALA A 401 32.24 24.86 -24.13
C ALA A 401 32.84 23.48 -24.40
N ALA A 402 32.72 22.55 -23.42
CA ALA A 402 33.39 21.27 -23.50
C ALA A 402 33.08 20.59 -24.84
N PRO A 403 34.08 20.05 -25.54
CA PRO A 403 33.83 19.34 -26.79
C PRO A 403 32.86 18.22 -26.57
N ASN A 404 32.04 17.92 -27.59
CA ASN A 404 31.05 16.85 -27.54
C ASN A 404 31.65 15.60 -26.90
N GLU A 405 30.93 15.02 -25.93
CA GLU A 405 31.33 13.79 -25.26
C GLU A 405 31.76 12.72 -26.27
N PRO A 406 32.85 12.00 -26.06
CA PRO A 406 33.24 10.91 -26.93
C PRO A 406 32.13 9.90 -27.10
N ARG A 407 31.86 9.46 -28.34
CA ARG A 407 30.73 8.55 -28.65
C ARG A 407 30.77 7.28 -27.80
N SER A 408 31.95 6.76 -27.45
CA SER A 408 32.12 5.58 -26.59
C SER A 408 31.57 5.79 -25.17
N TRP A 409 31.74 6.98 -24.61
CA TRP A 409 31.24 7.29 -23.26
C TRP A 409 29.72 7.44 -23.24
N ARG A 410 29.14 8.03 -24.28
CA ARG A 410 27.67 8.10 -24.43
C ARG A 410 27.08 6.71 -24.54
N ILE A 411 27.69 5.83 -25.35
CA ILE A 411 27.25 4.43 -25.47
C ILE A 411 27.35 3.71 -24.11
N ALA A 412 28.46 3.87 -23.38
CA ALA A 412 28.65 3.30 -22.06
C ALA A 412 27.58 3.78 -21.05
N SER A 413 27.25 5.08 -21.06
CA SER A 413 26.20 5.65 -20.20
C SER A 413 24.82 5.09 -20.53
N TYR A 414 24.49 4.95 -21.83
CA TYR A 414 23.20 4.35 -22.22
C TYR A 414 23.12 2.86 -21.91
N LEU A 415 24.22 2.11 -22.09
CA LEU A 415 24.26 0.69 -21.71
C LEU A 415 24.08 0.52 -20.19
N LEU A 416 24.77 1.33 -19.40
CA LEU A 416 24.65 1.29 -17.95
C LEU A 416 23.25 1.67 -17.48
N LEU A 417 22.61 2.66 -18.12
CA LEU A 417 21.21 3.02 -17.87
C LEU A 417 20.27 1.87 -18.24
N ALA A 418 20.51 1.20 -19.38
CA ALA A 418 19.71 0.05 -19.79
C ALA A 418 19.85 -1.12 -18.80
N VAL A 419 21.07 -1.38 -18.30
CA VAL A 419 21.30 -2.38 -17.23
C VAL A 419 20.56 -1.99 -15.95
N TYR A 420 20.60 -0.72 -15.56
CA TYR A 420 19.87 -0.23 -14.37
C TYR A 420 18.35 -0.43 -14.52
N ILE A 421 17.78 -0.05 -15.66
CA ILE A 421 16.36 -0.23 -15.97
C ILE A 421 16.01 -1.71 -15.99
N GLY A 422 16.82 -2.54 -16.66
CA GLY A 422 16.62 -3.99 -16.73
C GLY A 422 16.65 -4.64 -15.35
N ALA A 423 17.61 -4.27 -14.49
CA ALA A 423 17.70 -4.76 -13.12
C ALA A 423 16.48 -4.34 -12.27
N THR A 424 15.99 -3.10 -12.47
CA THR A 424 14.78 -2.62 -11.78
C THR A 424 13.56 -3.42 -12.20
N LEU A 425 13.33 -3.61 -13.51
CA LEU A 425 12.19 -4.37 -14.04
C LEU A 425 12.23 -5.86 -13.64
N PHE A 426 13.43 -6.45 -13.64
CA PHE A 426 13.62 -7.85 -13.24
C PHE A 426 13.28 -8.09 -11.76
N TRP A 427 13.48 -7.08 -10.93
CA TRP A 427 13.26 -7.20 -9.51
C TRP A 427 11.83 -6.81 -9.06
N LEU A 428 11.04 -6.17 -9.92
CA LEU A 428 9.64 -5.86 -9.60
C LEU A 428 8.77 -7.14 -9.70
N PRO A 429 7.93 -7.39 -8.70
CA PRO A 429 6.94 -8.49 -8.76
C PRO A 429 5.99 -8.34 -9.96
N SER A 430 5.52 -7.12 -10.26
CA SER A 430 4.63 -6.84 -11.39
C SER A 430 5.33 -6.02 -12.48
N PRO A 431 5.89 -6.65 -13.55
CA PRO A 431 6.63 -5.96 -14.61
C PRO A 431 5.82 -4.92 -15.37
N HIS A 432 4.50 -5.15 -15.58
CA HIS A 432 3.63 -4.22 -16.30
C HIS A 432 3.48 -2.88 -15.58
N LEU A 433 3.39 -2.86 -14.24
CA LEU A 433 3.40 -1.64 -13.45
C LEU A 433 4.76 -0.93 -13.54
N GLY A 434 5.85 -1.69 -13.60
CA GLY A 434 7.18 -1.15 -13.86
C GLY A 434 7.30 -0.47 -15.21
N PHE A 435 6.75 -1.04 -16.27
CA PHE A 435 6.70 -0.41 -17.60
C PHE A 435 5.85 0.88 -17.58
N LEU A 436 4.70 0.85 -16.93
CA LEU A 436 3.84 2.04 -16.79
C LEU A 436 4.59 3.17 -16.04
N PHE A 437 5.30 2.82 -14.97
CA PHE A 437 6.14 3.76 -14.22
C PHE A 437 7.25 4.37 -15.09
N LEU A 438 8.00 3.56 -15.86
CA LEU A 438 9.02 4.05 -16.77
C LEU A 438 8.45 4.97 -17.86
N LEU A 439 7.26 4.64 -18.37
CA LEU A 439 6.54 5.50 -19.30
C LEU A 439 6.19 6.85 -18.65
N ALA A 440 5.66 6.83 -17.42
CA ALA A 440 5.33 8.03 -16.65
C ALA A 440 6.58 8.90 -16.38
N VAL A 441 7.71 8.30 -15.96
CA VAL A 441 8.98 9.02 -15.75
C VAL A 441 9.51 9.61 -17.06
N THR A 442 9.41 8.88 -18.17
CA THR A 442 9.85 9.36 -19.49
C THR A 442 8.97 10.52 -19.96
N LEU A 443 7.66 10.41 -19.78
CA LEU A 443 6.69 11.46 -20.08
C LEU A 443 6.95 12.71 -19.23
N LEU A 444 7.13 12.54 -17.93
CA LEU A 444 7.50 13.61 -17.01
C LEU A 444 8.75 14.34 -17.47
N TRP A 445 9.80 13.60 -17.83
CA TRP A 445 11.03 14.19 -18.30
C TRP A 445 10.85 14.93 -19.64
N GLY A 446 10.06 14.37 -20.56
CA GLY A 446 9.69 15.03 -21.82
C GLY A 446 8.90 16.34 -21.60
N LEU A 447 7.95 16.34 -20.67
CA LEU A 447 7.18 17.53 -20.31
C LEU A 447 8.04 18.62 -19.67
N LEU A 448 8.94 18.25 -18.76
CA LEU A 448 9.92 19.19 -18.17
C LEU A 448 10.85 19.77 -19.22
N GLU A 449 11.37 18.96 -20.15
CA GLU A 449 12.21 19.45 -21.24
C GLU A 449 11.43 20.38 -22.21
N GLY A 450 10.17 20.04 -22.47
CA GLY A 450 9.24 20.89 -23.23
C GLY A 450 9.02 22.26 -22.55
N MET A 451 8.81 22.25 -21.25
CA MET A 451 8.70 23.45 -20.42
C MET A 451 9.96 24.32 -20.48
N ILE A 452 11.14 23.70 -20.34
CA ILE A 452 12.42 24.41 -20.43
C ILE A 452 12.57 25.11 -21.79
N LYS A 453 12.21 24.41 -22.88
CA LYS A 453 12.23 24.99 -24.23
C LYS A 453 11.23 26.14 -24.37
N GLY A 454 10.01 25.97 -23.83
CA GLY A 454 8.99 27.00 -23.79
C GLY A 454 9.43 28.24 -23.01
N LEU A 455 10.02 28.03 -21.83
CA LEU A 455 10.53 29.13 -20.99
C LEU A 455 11.66 29.91 -21.66
N ARG A 456 12.61 29.22 -22.33
CA ARG A 456 13.65 29.87 -23.10
C ARG A 456 13.10 30.70 -24.25
N ARG A 457 12.09 30.19 -24.97
CA ARG A 457 11.46 30.96 -26.07
C ARG A 457 10.66 32.14 -25.50
N GLY A 458 9.91 31.97 -24.43
CA GLY A 458 9.18 33.02 -23.74
C GLY A 458 10.11 34.13 -23.20
N ALA A 459 11.19 33.76 -22.54
CA ALA A 459 12.17 34.72 -22.04
C ALA A 459 12.80 35.56 -23.17
N LYS A 460 13.12 34.92 -24.30
CA LYS A 460 13.63 35.60 -25.50
C LYS A 460 12.57 36.53 -26.15
N ALA A 461 11.31 36.11 -26.20
CA ALA A 461 10.22 36.91 -26.74
C ALA A 461 9.94 38.16 -25.86
N LEU A 462 9.98 38.00 -24.54
CA LEU A 462 9.80 39.10 -23.57
C LEU A 462 10.96 40.09 -23.61
N GLU A 463 12.20 39.63 -23.86
CA GLU A 463 13.34 40.50 -24.04
C GLU A 463 13.21 41.34 -25.31
N ASN A 464 12.80 40.75 -26.44
CA ASN A 464 12.60 41.41 -27.70
C ASN A 464 11.36 42.34 -27.71
N GLY A 465 10.35 42.08 -26.88
CA GLY A 465 9.11 42.82 -26.79
C GLY A 465 9.14 44.10 -25.97
N GLY A 466 10.34 44.59 -25.55
CA GLY A 466 10.50 45.87 -24.83
C GLY A 466 10.08 45.84 -23.36
N PHE A 467 9.65 44.68 -22.80
CA PHE A 467 9.32 44.54 -21.39
C PHE A 467 10.52 44.76 -20.47
N ALA A 468 11.69 44.52 -21.01
CA ALA A 468 12.98 44.63 -20.33
C ALA A 468 13.61 46.05 -20.33
N ASP A 469 13.18 46.95 -21.20
CA ASP A 469 13.91 48.22 -21.50
C ASP A 469 13.97 49.23 -20.35
N ARG A 470 13.07 49.10 -19.36
CA ARG A 470 13.00 50.10 -18.30
C ARG A 470 13.79 49.78 -17.00
N ARG A 471 14.31 48.56 -16.80
CA ARG A 471 15.05 48.17 -15.60
C ARG A 471 16.19 47.18 -15.89
N PHE A 472 17.43 47.55 -15.63
CA PHE A 472 18.61 46.72 -15.79
C PHE A 472 18.50 45.31 -15.19
N ALA A 473 17.94 45.17 -13.97
CA ALA A 473 17.76 43.92 -13.27
C ALA A 473 16.84 42.92 -14.02
N ARG A 474 15.75 43.40 -14.66
CA ARG A 474 14.84 42.55 -15.47
C ARG A 474 15.48 42.06 -16.73
N ARG A 475 16.19 42.94 -17.44
CA ARG A 475 16.94 42.58 -18.66
C ARG A 475 18.02 41.53 -18.38
N LEU A 476 18.77 41.69 -17.30
CA LEU A 476 19.79 40.73 -16.90
C LEU A 476 19.17 39.36 -16.50
N ALA A 477 18.08 39.37 -15.75
CA ALA A 477 17.39 38.13 -15.35
C ALA A 477 16.85 37.36 -16.57
N LEU A 478 16.20 38.07 -17.53
CA LEU A 478 15.68 37.43 -18.76
C LEU A 478 16.82 36.94 -19.68
N ALA A 479 17.90 37.69 -19.81
CA ALA A 479 19.06 37.29 -20.59
C ALA A 479 19.71 36.03 -20.01
N ASN A 480 19.83 35.93 -18.68
CA ASN A 480 20.37 34.73 -18.03
C ASN A 480 19.48 33.48 -18.22
N LEU A 481 18.17 33.64 -18.32
CA LEU A 481 17.24 32.54 -18.52
C LEU A 481 17.37 31.88 -19.91
N HIS A 482 17.63 32.65 -20.99
CA HIS A 482 17.68 32.09 -22.35
C HIS A 482 19.08 31.73 -22.84
N ARG A 483 20.16 32.10 -22.10
CA ARG A 483 21.55 31.75 -22.48
C ARG A 483 21.72 30.23 -22.59
N PRO A 484 22.52 29.75 -23.57
CA PRO A 484 22.78 28.31 -23.73
C PRO A 484 23.43 27.66 -22.49
N ASP A 485 24.30 28.37 -21.81
CA ASP A 485 25.07 27.90 -20.63
C ASP A 485 24.35 28.18 -19.29
N SER A 486 23.10 28.57 -19.34
CA SER A 486 22.30 28.83 -18.15
C SER A 486 22.13 27.55 -17.34
N PRO A 487 22.23 27.57 -16.00
CA PRO A 487 21.94 26.44 -15.12
C PRO A 487 20.46 26.07 -15.11
N LEU A 488 19.62 26.84 -15.78
CA LEU A 488 18.18 26.71 -15.89
C LEU A 488 17.75 25.24 -16.13
N ARG A 489 18.36 24.54 -17.09
CA ARG A 489 18.02 23.18 -17.45
C ARG A 489 18.27 22.20 -16.28
N ALA A 490 19.47 22.24 -15.69
CA ALA A 490 19.83 21.36 -14.59
C ALA A 490 18.99 21.64 -13.36
N THR A 491 18.75 22.92 -13.05
CA THR A 491 17.95 23.35 -11.89
C THR A 491 16.49 22.94 -12.07
N LEU A 492 15.86 23.21 -13.23
CA LEU A 492 14.46 22.87 -13.46
C LEU A 492 14.21 21.37 -13.56
N LEU A 493 15.10 20.61 -14.20
CA LEU A 493 14.95 19.15 -14.23
C LEU A 493 15.08 18.56 -12.83
N SER A 494 16.08 18.95 -12.06
CA SER A 494 16.31 18.41 -10.73
C SER A 494 15.25 18.86 -9.72
N LEU A 495 14.97 20.18 -9.67
CA LEU A 495 13.96 20.74 -8.77
C LEU A 495 12.55 20.34 -9.17
N GLY A 496 12.23 20.40 -10.47
CA GLY A 496 10.92 20.04 -11.00
C GLY A 496 10.57 18.60 -10.74
N THR A 497 11.49 17.67 -11.02
CA THR A 497 11.28 16.23 -10.74
C THR A 497 11.11 15.96 -9.25
N ALA A 498 12.00 16.49 -8.41
CA ALA A 498 11.94 16.30 -6.97
C ALA A 498 10.64 16.82 -6.37
N LEU A 499 10.21 18.05 -6.74
CA LEU A 499 8.96 18.64 -6.26
C LEU A 499 7.73 17.90 -6.81
N THR A 500 7.73 17.48 -8.08
CA THR A 500 6.61 16.70 -8.65
C THR A 500 6.36 15.43 -7.85
N LEU A 501 7.43 14.71 -7.51
CA LEU A 501 7.34 13.48 -6.76
C LEU A 501 6.91 13.71 -5.31
N VAL A 502 7.40 14.77 -4.67
CA VAL A 502 6.92 15.15 -3.32
C VAL A 502 5.42 15.48 -3.35
N VAL A 503 4.98 16.24 -4.35
CA VAL A 503 3.54 16.56 -4.51
C VAL A 503 2.74 15.28 -4.73
N ALA A 504 3.18 14.40 -5.62
CA ALA A 504 2.47 13.15 -5.90
C ALA A 504 2.38 12.26 -4.64
N CYS A 505 3.49 12.07 -3.92
CA CYS A 505 3.48 11.31 -2.66
C CYS A 505 2.59 11.98 -1.59
N THR A 506 2.65 13.30 -1.45
CA THR A 506 1.81 14.03 -0.47
C THR A 506 0.34 13.87 -0.81
N LEU A 507 -0.04 14.06 -2.07
CA LEU A 507 -1.43 13.89 -2.51
C LEU A 507 -1.92 12.46 -2.28
N MET A 508 -1.09 11.46 -2.58
CA MET A 508 -1.45 10.06 -2.35
C MET A 508 -1.70 9.77 -0.86
N VAL A 509 -0.79 10.21 0.01
CA VAL A 509 -0.95 10.05 1.47
C VAL A 509 -2.17 10.80 1.99
N THR A 510 -2.37 12.06 1.56
CA THR A 510 -3.53 12.85 2.02
C THR A 510 -4.85 12.33 1.49
N THR A 511 -4.89 11.79 0.27
CA THR A 511 -6.08 11.13 -0.28
C THR A 511 -6.43 9.89 0.53
N LEU A 512 -5.43 9.07 0.86
CA LEU A 512 -5.64 7.90 1.69
C LEU A 512 -6.15 8.29 3.09
N LEU A 513 -5.51 9.26 3.76
CA LEU A 513 -5.95 9.75 5.06
C LEU A 513 -7.39 10.29 5.02
N ARG A 514 -7.73 11.08 3.99
CA ARG A 514 -9.10 11.60 3.83
C ARG A 514 -10.11 10.49 3.56
N ALA A 515 -9.73 9.48 2.79
CA ALA A 515 -10.60 8.32 2.57
C ALA A 515 -10.95 7.64 3.90
N LEU A 516 -9.98 7.57 4.82
CA LEU A 516 -10.20 7.05 6.16
C LEU A 516 -11.19 7.91 6.97
N GLU A 517 -11.04 9.23 6.93
CA GLU A 517 -11.92 10.17 7.63
C GLU A 517 -13.33 10.21 7.04
N THR A 518 -13.46 10.15 5.71
CA THR A 518 -14.77 10.20 5.02
C THR A 518 -15.51 8.86 5.00
N THR A 519 -14.86 7.80 5.41
CA THR A 519 -15.47 6.46 5.49
C THR A 519 -16.43 6.35 6.69
N ILE A 520 -16.32 7.23 7.69
CA ILE A 520 -17.22 7.27 8.85
C ILE A 520 -18.42 8.15 8.50
N PRO A 521 -19.65 7.59 8.37
CA PRO A 521 -20.85 8.39 8.16
C PRO A 521 -21.14 9.30 9.37
N GLU A 522 -21.59 10.53 9.13
CA GLU A 522 -22.03 11.45 10.22
C GLU A 522 -23.18 10.89 11.07
N GLN A 523 -23.92 9.89 10.54
CA GLN A 523 -25.01 9.18 11.23
C GLN A 523 -24.76 7.68 11.16
N SER A 524 -23.67 7.19 11.76
CA SER A 524 -23.49 5.74 11.92
C SER A 524 -24.44 5.18 12.98
N PRO A 525 -25.05 4.00 12.74
CA PRO A 525 -25.79 3.31 13.81
C PRO A 525 -24.80 2.96 14.93
N ALA A 526 -25.25 3.05 16.17
CA ALA A 526 -24.42 2.69 17.32
C ALA A 526 -24.24 1.17 17.43
N LEU A 527 -25.31 0.41 17.06
CA LEU A 527 -25.29 -1.05 16.97
C LEU A 527 -25.78 -1.51 15.59
N ILE A 528 -25.17 -2.56 15.08
CA ILE A 528 -25.66 -3.35 13.96
C ILE A 528 -26.05 -4.70 14.50
N LEU A 529 -27.25 -5.16 14.13
CA LEU A 529 -27.85 -6.41 14.60
C LEU A 529 -27.92 -7.40 13.45
N TYR A 530 -27.50 -8.65 13.70
CA TYR A 530 -27.65 -9.75 12.76
C TYR A 530 -28.46 -10.87 13.39
N GLU A 531 -29.10 -11.71 12.57
CA GLU A 531 -29.83 -12.88 12.96
C GLU A 531 -31.03 -12.60 13.91
N VAL A 532 -31.75 -11.52 13.65
CA VAL A 532 -33.01 -11.25 14.35
C VAL A 532 -34.13 -12.04 13.69
N PHE A 533 -34.75 -12.94 14.45
CA PHE A 533 -35.88 -13.71 13.96
C PHE A 533 -37.21 -12.91 14.03
N PRO A 534 -38.22 -13.24 13.19
CA PRO A 534 -39.48 -12.52 13.17
C PRO A 534 -40.21 -12.44 14.51
N ASP A 535 -40.14 -13.49 15.33
CA ASP A 535 -40.73 -13.59 16.67
C ASP A 535 -40.00 -12.69 17.70
N GLN A 536 -38.81 -12.25 17.41
CA GLN A 536 -37.99 -11.42 18.26
C GLN A 536 -38.10 -9.92 17.98
N MET A 537 -38.71 -9.52 16.85
CA MET A 537 -38.77 -8.12 16.43
C MET A 537 -39.43 -7.20 17.45
N GLU A 538 -40.64 -7.59 17.91
CA GLU A 538 -41.40 -6.80 18.89
C GLU A 538 -40.72 -6.75 20.27
N PRO A 539 -40.26 -7.87 20.86
CA PRO A 539 -39.49 -7.86 22.09
C PRO A 539 -38.22 -7.00 21.99
N LEU A 540 -37.52 -7.08 20.86
CA LEU A 540 -36.28 -6.32 20.60
C LEU A 540 -36.53 -4.81 20.57
N GLN A 541 -37.55 -4.36 19.82
CA GLN A 541 -37.89 -2.95 19.75
C GLN A 541 -38.30 -2.39 21.13
N ASN A 542 -39.19 -3.09 21.83
CA ASN A 542 -39.65 -2.68 23.15
C ASN A 542 -38.50 -2.64 24.17
N GLY A 543 -37.57 -3.58 24.11
CA GLY A 543 -36.43 -3.64 25.00
C GLY A 543 -35.43 -2.52 24.76
N LEU A 544 -35.10 -2.23 23.49
CA LEU A 544 -34.21 -1.15 23.12
C LEU A 544 -34.81 0.22 23.47
N GLU A 545 -36.11 0.43 23.25
CA GLU A 545 -36.84 1.63 23.68
C GLU A 545 -36.87 1.81 25.21
N ALA A 546 -36.88 0.71 25.97
CA ALA A 546 -36.84 0.76 27.42
C ALA A 546 -35.45 1.17 27.94
N VAL A 547 -34.36 0.82 27.23
CA VAL A 547 -32.99 1.25 27.56
C VAL A 547 -32.80 2.71 27.20
N ASP A 548 -33.19 3.11 25.98
CA ASP A 548 -33.11 4.51 25.53
C ASP A 548 -34.36 4.86 24.72
N ALA A 549 -35.21 5.70 25.28
CA ALA A 549 -36.44 6.18 24.63
C ALA A 549 -36.20 6.99 23.35
N SER A 550 -34.97 7.39 23.08
CA SER A 550 -34.56 8.08 21.84
C SER A 550 -34.02 7.11 20.77
N SER A 551 -33.91 5.82 21.06
CA SER A 551 -33.39 4.82 20.12
C SER A 551 -34.31 4.69 18.90
N ARG A 552 -33.67 4.67 17.73
CA ARG A 552 -34.36 4.39 16.46
C ARG A 552 -33.81 3.08 15.89
N VAL A 553 -34.70 2.11 15.76
CA VAL A 553 -34.36 0.79 15.23
C VAL A 553 -34.86 0.69 13.78
N GLU A 554 -34.00 0.35 12.87
CA GLU A 554 -34.33 0.05 11.47
C GLU A 554 -34.02 -1.43 11.22
N LEU A 555 -35.04 -2.22 10.89
CA LEU A 555 -34.89 -3.64 10.55
C LEU A 555 -35.17 -3.84 9.07
N LEU A 556 -34.30 -4.58 8.40
CA LEU A 556 -34.41 -4.96 6.99
C LEU A 556 -34.50 -6.47 6.89
N PRO A 557 -35.42 -7.00 6.07
CA PRO A 557 -35.51 -8.42 5.84
C PRO A 557 -34.28 -8.91 5.07
N MET A 558 -33.85 -10.12 5.37
CA MET A 558 -32.76 -10.80 4.67
C MET A 558 -33.20 -12.23 4.36
N VAL A 559 -33.15 -12.58 3.10
CA VAL A 559 -33.37 -13.94 2.59
C VAL A 559 -32.07 -14.43 2.00
N ARG A 560 -31.56 -15.55 2.48
CA ARG A 560 -30.44 -16.26 1.85
C ARG A 560 -30.97 -17.13 0.73
N SER A 561 -30.39 -17.02 -0.43
CA SER A 561 -30.80 -17.71 -1.63
C SER A 561 -29.61 -18.19 -2.42
N ARG A 562 -29.84 -19.11 -3.34
CA ARG A 562 -28.81 -19.62 -4.26
C ARG A 562 -29.25 -19.32 -5.69
N LEU A 563 -28.32 -18.95 -6.54
CA LEU A 563 -28.58 -18.70 -7.95
C LEU A 563 -28.61 -20.05 -8.70
N ASP A 564 -29.70 -20.35 -9.37
CA ASP A 564 -29.87 -21.62 -10.12
C ASP A 564 -29.73 -21.42 -11.62
N THR A 565 -30.38 -20.39 -12.19
CA THR A 565 -30.37 -20.19 -13.63
C THR A 565 -30.13 -18.72 -14.01
N ILE A 566 -29.46 -18.53 -15.13
CA ILE A 566 -29.26 -17.25 -15.81
C ILE A 566 -29.88 -17.35 -17.20
N ASN A 567 -30.86 -16.50 -17.50
CA ASN A 567 -31.60 -16.51 -18.78
C ASN A 567 -32.15 -17.93 -19.10
N GLN A 568 -32.75 -18.57 -18.12
CA GLN A 568 -33.34 -19.91 -18.19
C GLN A 568 -32.35 -21.06 -18.49
N LYS A 569 -31.06 -20.82 -18.38
CA LYS A 569 -30.01 -21.84 -18.47
C LYS A 569 -29.38 -22.08 -17.11
N PRO A 570 -29.06 -23.32 -16.75
CA PRO A 570 -28.33 -23.61 -15.54
C PRO A 570 -27.03 -22.84 -15.46
N ILE A 571 -26.68 -22.33 -14.26
CA ILE A 571 -25.43 -21.56 -14.04
C ILE A 571 -24.19 -22.35 -14.48
N ALA A 572 -24.19 -23.67 -14.26
CA ALA A 572 -23.13 -24.58 -14.67
C ALA A 572 -22.90 -24.58 -16.18
N GLU A 573 -23.94 -24.38 -17.00
CA GLU A 573 -23.82 -24.29 -18.46
C GLU A 573 -23.34 -22.92 -18.91
N VAL A 574 -23.82 -21.85 -18.27
CA VAL A 574 -23.47 -20.46 -18.62
C VAL A 574 -22.00 -20.19 -18.32
N LEU A 575 -21.48 -20.71 -17.23
CA LEU A 575 -20.10 -20.53 -16.76
C LEU A 575 -19.19 -21.73 -17.08
N ALA A 576 -19.55 -22.57 -18.06
CA ALA A 576 -18.79 -23.78 -18.42
C ALA A 576 -17.33 -23.50 -18.82
N ASP A 577 -17.07 -22.35 -19.45
CA ASP A 577 -15.73 -21.94 -19.92
C ASP A 577 -14.85 -21.35 -18.78
N ASN A 578 -15.41 -21.05 -17.61
CA ASN A 578 -14.70 -20.49 -16.47
C ASN A 578 -14.99 -21.30 -15.21
N ALA A 579 -14.14 -22.30 -14.94
CA ALA A 579 -14.33 -23.21 -13.82
C ALA A 579 -14.28 -22.52 -12.43
N GLU A 580 -13.44 -21.49 -12.28
CA GLU A 580 -13.32 -20.71 -11.04
C GLU A 580 -14.60 -19.90 -10.76
N ALA A 581 -15.06 -19.10 -11.74
CA ALA A 581 -16.31 -18.35 -11.60
C ALA A 581 -17.52 -19.26 -11.39
N ARG A 582 -17.52 -20.44 -12.02
CA ARG A 582 -18.58 -21.45 -11.82
C ARG A 582 -18.61 -21.96 -10.40
N ARG A 583 -17.47 -22.36 -9.84
CA ARG A 583 -17.36 -22.86 -8.46
C ARG A 583 -17.81 -21.80 -7.46
N GLU A 584 -17.31 -20.58 -7.63
CA GLU A 584 -17.67 -19.44 -6.78
C GLU A 584 -19.18 -19.18 -6.83
N ALA A 585 -19.75 -19.02 -8.02
CA ALA A 585 -21.17 -18.71 -8.19
C ALA A 585 -22.11 -19.85 -7.75
N MET A 586 -21.68 -21.11 -7.82
CA MET A 586 -22.46 -22.26 -7.33
C MET A 586 -22.34 -22.45 -5.80
N GLY A 587 -21.23 -22.05 -5.21
CA GLY A 587 -20.99 -22.13 -3.76
C GLY A 587 -21.57 -20.95 -2.98
N ASP A 588 -21.69 -19.77 -3.59
CA ASP A 588 -22.11 -18.55 -2.92
C ASP A 588 -23.57 -18.53 -2.52
N GLU A 589 -23.85 -18.00 -1.34
CA GLU A 589 -25.18 -17.64 -0.86
C GLU A 589 -25.46 -16.16 -1.12
N TYR A 590 -26.47 -15.88 -1.94
CA TYR A 590 -26.91 -14.52 -2.25
C TYR A 590 -27.86 -14.00 -1.19
N LYS A 591 -27.53 -12.87 -0.58
CA LYS A 591 -28.37 -12.18 0.40
C LYS A 591 -29.30 -11.24 -0.34
N LEU A 592 -30.56 -11.62 -0.40
CA LEU A 592 -31.61 -10.84 -1.02
C LEU A 592 -32.38 -10.05 0.04
N SER A 593 -32.72 -8.82 -0.29
CA SER A 593 -33.54 -7.94 0.54
C SER A 593 -34.55 -7.19 -0.30
N TYR A 594 -35.44 -6.45 0.33
CA TYR A 594 -36.22 -5.43 -0.36
C TYR A 594 -36.15 -4.10 0.38
N LEU A 595 -36.17 -3.00 -0.37
CA LEU A 595 -36.20 -1.67 0.18
C LEU A 595 -37.44 -0.92 -0.32
N SER A 596 -38.06 -0.17 0.57
CA SER A 596 -39.17 0.71 0.25
C SER A 596 -38.63 2.08 -0.22
N GLY A 597 -38.80 2.42 -1.49
CA GLY A 597 -38.36 3.71 -2.06
C GLY A 597 -36.93 3.72 -2.62
N ASN A 598 -36.48 4.90 -2.99
CA ASN A 598 -35.14 5.11 -3.56
C ASN A 598 -34.12 5.27 -2.42
N PRO A 599 -33.21 4.31 -2.23
CA PRO A 599 -32.26 4.37 -1.14
C PRO A 599 -31.14 5.40 -1.46
N GLU A 600 -31.10 6.49 -0.70
CA GLU A 600 -30.08 7.55 -0.85
C GLU A 600 -28.63 7.06 -0.68
N ALA A 601 -28.45 5.95 0.03
CA ALA A 601 -27.15 5.34 0.32
C ALA A 601 -26.57 4.51 -0.85
N LEU A 602 -27.37 4.19 -1.87
CA LEU A 602 -26.97 3.35 -2.99
C LEU A 602 -26.84 4.19 -4.27
N GLU A 603 -25.73 3.99 -4.97
CA GLU A 603 -25.45 4.67 -6.22
C GLU A 603 -25.95 3.82 -7.40
N LEU A 604 -26.89 4.36 -8.17
CA LEU A 604 -27.36 3.70 -9.39
C LEU A 604 -26.27 3.79 -10.47
N VAL A 605 -25.80 2.65 -10.95
CA VAL A 605 -24.79 2.57 -12.02
C VAL A 605 -25.47 2.47 -13.38
N GLU A 606 -26.50 1.62 -13.51
CA GLU A 606 -27.23 1.38 -14.75
C GLU A 606 -28.69 1.07 -14.46
N GLY A 607 -29.60 1.37 -15.40
CA GLY A 607 -31.03 1.08 -15.30
C GLY A 607 -31.81 2.11 -14.51
N SER A 608 -32.90 1.70 -13.85
CA SER A 608 -33.80 2.56 -13.07
C SER A 608 -34.48 1.81 -11.94
N TRP A 609 -34.67 2.50 -10.80
CA TRP A 609 -35.51 1.99 -9.71
C TRP A 609 -36.99 1.92 -10.12
N TRP A 610 -37.77 1.14 -9.40
CA TRP A 610 -39.21 0.94 -9.58
C TRP A 610 -40.01 1.62 -8.46
N GLU A 611 -41.25 1.98 -8.75
CA GLU A 611 -42.15 2.65 -7.79
C GLU A 611 -43.26 1.72 -7.27
N SER A 612 -43.50 0.56 -7.90
CA SER A 612 -44.62 -0.35 -7.60
C SER A 612 -44.14 -1.64 -6.92
N PRO A 613 -44.94 -2.26 -6.07
CA PRO A 613 -44.70 -3.63 -5.59
C PRO A 613 -44.74 -4.62 -6.76
N ALA A 614 -44.18 -5.82 -6.53
CA ALA A 614 -44.16 -6.88 -7.53
C ALA A 614 -45.56 -7.29 -7.96
N PRO A 615 -45.88 -7.38 -9.29
CA PRO A 615 -47.17 -7.90 -9.77
C PRO A 615 -47.23 -9.40 -9.51
N GLU A 616 -48.40 -9.88 -9.16
CA GLU A 616 -48.62 -11.33 -8.99
C GLU A 616 -48.45 -12.05 -10.35
N GLY A 617 -47.59 -13.07 -10.39
CA GLY A 617 -47.37 -13.94 -11.56
C GLY A 617 -46.40 -13.44 -12.64
N GLU A 618 -45.77 -12.32 -12.44
CA GLU A 618 -44.66 -11.84 -13.30
C GLU A 618 -43.33 -11.88 -12.56
N PRO A 619 -42.17 -12.00 -13.25
CA PRO A 619 -40.89 -11.91 -12.58
C PRO A 619 -40.76 -10.58 -11.83
N ALA A 620 -40.30 -10.65 -10.58
CA ALA A 620 -40.06 -9.43 -9.80
C ALA A 620 -38.84 -8.67 -10.34
N TYR A 621 -38.85 -7.35 -10.24
CA TYR A 621 -37.65 -6.56 -10.58
C TYR A 621 -36.62 -6.65 -9.46
N MET A 622 -35.35 -6.76 -9.89
CA MET A 622 -34.19 -6.81 -9.02
C MET A 622 -33.20 -5.71 -9.39
N ALA A 623 -32.62 -5.06 -8.41
CA ALA A 623 -31.39 -4.34 -8.55
C ALA A 623 -30.24 -5.23 -8.05
N MET A 624 -29.23 -5.41 -8.91
CA MET A 624 -28.06 -6.24 -8.63
C MET A 624 -26.83 -5.37 -8.31
N GLU A 625 -25.99 -5.85 -7.40
CA GLU A 625 -24.75 -5.16 -7.05
C GLU A 625 -23.76 -5.18 -8.23
N ASP A 626 -23.02 -4.07 -8.46
CA ASP A 626 -22.21 -3.87 -9.68
C ASP A 626 -21.05 -4.87 -9.81
N ARG A 627 -20.46 -5.29 -8.70
CA ARG A 627 -19.36 -6.27 -8.70
C ARG A 627 -19.85 -7.67 -9.05
N GLU A 628 -20.97 -8.08 -8.47
CA GLU A 628 -21.61 -9.36 -8.77
C GLU A 628 -22.09 -9.42 -10.24
N ALA A 629 -22.74 -8.36 -10.71
CA ALA A 629 -23.15 -8.24 -12.10
C ALA A 629 -21.95 -8.34 -13.06
N TYR A 630 -20.85 -7.68 -12.74
CA TYR A 630 -19.63 -7.74 -13.55
C TYR A 630 -18.99 -9.13 -13.55
N GLN A 631 -18.93 -9.79 -12.40
CA GLN A 631 -18.30 -11.10 -12.22
C GLN A 631 -19.05 -12.21 -12.98
N LEU A 632 -20.38 -12.13 -12.99
CA LEU A 632 -21.26 -13.06 -13.71
C LEU A 632 -21.51 -12.64 -15.17
N GLY A 633 -21.04 -11.46 -15.60
CA GLY A 633 -21.26 -10.92 -16.95
C GLY A 633 -22.71 -10.55 -17.21
N LEU A 634 -23.45 -10.10 -16.19
CA LEU A 634 -24.88 -9.77 -16.24
C LEU A 634 -25.13 -8.30 -16.50
N GLY A 635 -26.27 -8.00 -17.13
CA GLY A 635 -26.74 -6.65 -17.45
C GLY A 635 -28.21 -6.43 -17.18
N VAL A 636 -28.65 -5.19 -17.36
CA VAL A 636 -30.08 -4.85 -17.25
C VAL A 636 -30.90 -5.59 -18.31
N GLY A 637 -31.96 -6.28 -17.88
CA GLY A 637 -32.83 -7.11 -18.72
C GLY A 637 -32.57 -8.61 -18.64
N ASP A 638 -31.48 -9.05 -17.99
CA ASP A 638 -31.25 -10.47 -17.77
C ASP A 638 -32.21 -11.03 -16.73
N GLN A 639 -32.61 -12.30 -16.91
CA GLN A 639 -33.51 -13.03 -16.02
C GLN A 639 -32.73 -14.01 -15.17
N LEU A 640 -32.97 -13.98 -13.87
CA LEU A 640 -32.33 -14.87 -12.90
C LEU A 640 -33.40 -15.68 -12.15
N THR A 641 -33.08 -16.92 -11.82
CA THR A 641 -33.88 -17.72 -10.90
C THR A 641 -33.05 -18.02 -9.67
N PHE A 642 -33.54 -17.59 -8.53
CA PHE A 642 -32.95 -17.95 -7.24
C PHE A 642 -33.81 -19.02 -6.55
N THR A 643 -33.18 -19.86 -5.76
CA THR A 643 -33.88 -20.78 -4.84
C THR A 643 -33.59 -20.40 -3.41
N ALA A 644 -34.65 -20.24 -2.62
CA ALA A 644 -34.59 -20.01 -1.18
C ALA A 644 -35.64 -20.86 -0.50
N GLN A 645 -35.29 -21.66 0.51
CA GLN A 645 -36.20 -22.50 1.29
C GLN A 645 -37.11 -23.39 0.39
N ASP A 646 -36.50 -24.05 -0.62
CA ASP A 646 -37.17 -24.90 -1.63
C ASP A 646 -38.20 -24.18 -2.54
N LYS A 647 -38.20 -22.85 -2.54
CA LYS A 647 -39.03 -22.04 -3.43
C LYS A 647 -38.19 -21.32 -4.45
N SER A 648 -38.63 -21.30 -5.69
CA SER A 648 -37.97 -20.54 -6.79
C SER A 648 -38.49 -19.11 -6.82
N ILE A 649 -37.56 -18.17 -7.01
CA ILE A 649 -37.83 -16.74 -7.14
C ILE A 649 -37.30 -16.29 -8.51
N ASP A 650 -38.22 -16.00 -9.43
CA ASP A 650 -37.85 -15.48 -10.75
C ASP A 650 -37.77 -13.95 -10.72
N VAL A 651 -36.65 -13.41 -11.19
CA VAL A 651 -36.39 -11.98 -11.16
C VAL A 651 -35.82 -11.50 -12.51
N GLU A 652 -36.08 -10.23 -12.84
CA GLU A 652 -35.46 -9.53 -13.96
C GLU A 652 -34.59 -8.41 -13.43
N ILE A 653 -33.33 -8.33 -13.87
CA ILE A 653 -32.41 -7.25 -13.50
C ILE A 653 -32.92 -5.95 -14.12
N ARG A 654 -33.40 -5.02 -13.31
CA ARG A 654 -33.93 -3.72 -13.72
C ARG A 654 -32.92 -2.60 -13.50
N ALA A 655 -32.00 -2.80 -12.56
CA ALA A 655 -30.98 -1.84 -12.20
C ALA A 655 -29.70 -2.55 -11.76
N ILE A 656 -28.57 -1.88 -11.95
CA ILE A 656 -27.28 -2.23 -11.35
C ILE A 656 -26.91 -1.09 -10.41
N TYR A 657 -26.58 -1.42 -9.15
CA TYR A 657 -26.25 -0.46 -8.13
C TYR A 657 -24.90 -0.73 -7.53
N ARG A 658 -24.29 0.32 -6.98
CA ARG A 658 -23.01 0.25 -6.26
C ARG A 658 -23.21 0.59 -4.82
N GLN A 659 -22.63 -0.22 -3.97
CA GLN A 659 -22.56 0.04 -2.54
C GLN A 659 -21.33 0.90 -2.21
N LYS A 660 -21.49 1.94 -1.41
CA LYS A 660 -20.39 2.86 -1.04
C LYS A 660 -19.61 2.36 0.16
N GLY A 661 -19.03 1.17 0.07
CA GLY A 661 -18.14 0.64 1.11
C GLY A 661 -18.74 0.70 2.53
N LEU A 662 -18.00 1.27 3.48
CA LEU A 662 -18.44 1.39 4.88
C LEU A 662 -19.65 2.31 5.13
N GLN A 663 -20.11 3.06 4.13
CA GLN A 663 -21.35 3.83 4.20
C GLN A 663 -22.59 2.95 4.03
N THR A 664 -22.42 1.74 3.50
CA THR A 664 -23.52 0.79 3.36
C THR A 664 -23.66 0.01 4.66
N ARG A 665 -24.82 0.13 5.29
CA ARG A 665 -25.12 -0.50 6.59
C ARG A 665 -25.15 -2.02 6.51
N PHE A 666 -25.72 -2.54 5.40
CA PHE A 666 -25.87 -3.97 5.15
C PHE A 666 -25.46 -4.27 3.72
N TRP A 667 -24.83 -5.41 3.52
CA TRP A 667 -24.40 -5.88 2.22
C TRP A 667 -25.44 -6.85 1.68
N PHE A 668 -26.06 -6.49 0.57
CA PHE A 668 -26.97 -7.34 -0.19
C PHE A 668 -26.45 -7.45 -1.61
N GLU A 669 -26.44 -8.65 -2.17
CA GLU A 669 -26.11 -8.89 -3.57
C GLU A 669 -27.29 -8.54 -4.47
N GLY A 670 -28.52 -8.61 -3.92
CA GLY A 670 -29.74 -8.26 -4.66
C GLY A 670 -30.79 -7.55 -3.82
N ILE A 671 -31.38 -6.51 -4.39
CA ILE A 671 -32.52 -5.78 -3.82
C ILE A 671 -33.71 -5.99 -4.75
N LEU A 672 -34.78 -6.58 -4.24
CA LEU A 672 -35.98 -6.95 -4.96
C LEU A 672 -37.12 -5.96 -4.72
N GLN A 673 -38.13 -6.03 -5.56
CA GLN A 673 -39.39 -5.36 -5.34
C GLN A 673 -40.04 -5.85 -4.03
N GLN A 674 -40.72 -4.95 -3.34
CA GLN A 674 -41.47 -5.27 -2.15
C GLN A 674 -42.57 -6.28 -2.49
N GLY A 675 -42.76 -7.30 -1.66
CA GLY A 675 -43.70 -8.39 -1.87
C GLY A 675 -43.10 -9.64 -2.48
N ALA A 676 -41.96 -9.56 -3.14
CA ALA A 676 -41.31 -10.70 -3.79
C ALA A 676 -40.73 -11.74 -2.78
N LEU A 677 -40.46 -11.32 -1.54
CA LEU A 677 -39.80 -12.11 -0.50
C LEU A 677 -40.73 -12.38 0.73
N ASP A 678 -41.96 -11.89 0.74
CA ASP A 678 -42.81 -11.86 1.97
C ASP A 678 -43.00 -13.24 2.60
N ASP A 679 -43.15 -14.29 1.79
CA ASP A 679 -43.31 -15.67 2.26
C ASP A 679 -41.98 -16.39 2.59
N LEU A 680 -40.86 -15.73 2.45
CA LEU A 680 -39.53 -16.32 2.58
C LEU A 680 -38.67 -15.63 3.64
N ILE A 681 -39.18 -14.58 4.30
CA ILE A 681 -38.41 -13.81 5.27
C ILE A 681 -38.19 -14.68 6.51
N SER A 682 -36.95 -15.07 6.72
CA SER A 682 -36.57 -15.87 7.88
C SER A 682 -35.71 -15.09 8.89
N LEU A 683 -35.01 -14.06 8.46
CA LEU A 683 -34.08 -13.26 9.26
C LEU A 683 -34.23 -11.76 8.97
N TYR A 684 -33.91 -10.96 9.99
CA TYR A 684 -33.75 -9.52 9.82
C TYR A 684 -32.36 -9.09 10.24
N VAL A 685 -31.85 -8.07 9.56
CA VAL A 685 -30.65 -7.32 9.97
C VAL A 685 -31.09 -5.95 10.43
N GLY A 686 -30.46 -5.41 11.47
CA GLY A 686 -30.91 -4.19 12.12
C GLY A 686 -29.83 -3.15 12.29
N ALA A 687 -30.21 -1.88 12.23
CA ALA A 687 -29.40 -0.72 12.61
C ALA A 687 -30.09 0.01 13.77
N VAL A 688 -29.36 0.22 14.86
CA VAL A 688 -29.86 0.94 16.06
C VAL A 688 -29.10 2.23 16.20
N TYR A 689 -29.84 3.34 16.20
CA TYR A 689 -29.33 4.70 16.38
C TYR A 689 -29.60 5.15 17.78
N GLN A 690 -28.55 5.32 18.56
CA GLN A 690 -28.59 5.74 19.95
C GLN A 690 -27.24 6.28 20.40
N SER A 691 -27.10 6.77 21.63
CA SER A 691 -25.81 7.19 22.17
C SER A 691 -24.88 5.99 22.44
N ASP A 692 -23.57 6.21 22.45
CA ASP A 692 -22.57 5.17 22.73
C ASP A 692 -22.76 4.54 24.14
N GLU A 693 -23.22 5.31 25.10
CA GLU A 693 -23.50 4.84 26.46
C GLU A 693 -24.70 3.88 26.46
N ALA A 694 -25.79 4.30 25.81
CA ALA A 694 -26.98 3.46 25.65
C ALA A 694 -26.68 2.21 24.80
N ALA A 695 -25.75 2.29 23.84
CA ALA A 695 -25.35 1.13 23.04
C ALA A 695 -24.73 0.00 23.87
N ARG A 696 -23.96 0.35 24.90
CA ARG A 696 -23.38 -0.64 25.81
C ARG A 696 -24.47 -1.31 26.66
N GLU A 697 -25.40 -0.52 27.20
CA GLU A 697 -26.52 -1.07 27.98
C GLU A 697 -27.43 -1.92 27.10
N SER A 698 -27.72 -1.48 25.88
CA SER A 698 -28.49 -2.26 24.90
C SER A 698 -27.84 -3.58 24.52
N GLN A 699 -26.51 -3.57 24.31
CA GLN A 699 -25.74 -4.77 24.02
C GLN A 699 -25.78 -5.75 25.19
N GLN A 700 -25.67 -5.27 26.42
CA GLN A 700 -25.79 -6.06 27.63
C GLN A 700 -27.19 -6.67 27.76
N TRP A 701 -28.21 -5.87 27.54
CA TRP A 701 -29.62 -6.34 27.60
C TRP A 701 -29.87 -7.41 26.53
N LEU A 702 -29.43 -7.21 25.29
CA LEU A 702 -29.58 -8.16 24.19
C LEU A 702 -28.89 -9.50 24.51
N ALA A 703 -27.65 -9.47 24.98
CA ALA A 703 -26.90 -10.68 25.31
C ALA A 703 -27.59 -11.51 26.42
N GLN A 704 -28.28 -10.86 27.35
CA GLN A 704 -29.02 -11.55 28.43
C GLN A 704 -30.41 -12.04 28.02
N THR A 705 -31.08 -11.30 27.12
CA THR A 705 -32.50 -11.56 26.81
C THR A 705 -32.66 -12.28 25.47
N ILE A 706 -31.85 -11.98 24.48
CA ILE A 706 -31.93 -12.52 23.13
C ILE A 706 -30.51 -12.91 22.64
N PRO A 707 -29.88 -13.92 23.22
CA PRO A 707 -28.46 -14.21 23.05
C PRO A 707 -28.05 -14.66 21.63
N ASN A 708 -29.03 -15.06 20.79
CA ASN A 708 -28.73 -15.40 19.38
C ASN A 708 -28.57 -14.18 18.48
N VAL A 709 -28.98 -12.99 18.89
CA VAL A 709 -28.80 -11.76 18.09
C VAL A 709 -27.38 -11.29 18.22
N ILE A 710 -26.64 -11.40 17.12
CA ILE A 710 -25.26 -10.93 17.04
C ILE A 710 -25.28 -9.41 16.96
N THR A 711 -24.65 -8.75 17.94
CA THR A 711 -24.54 -7.30 17.97
C THR A 711 -23.13 -6.84 17.65
N LEU A 712 -23.00 -5.95 16.67
CA LEU A 712 -21.74 -5.30 16.35
C LEU A 712 -21.83 -3.83 16.78
N ARG A 713 -21.02 -3.43 17.75
CA ARG A 713 -20.91 -2.03 18.14
C ARG A 713 -20.01 -1.30 17.16
N THR A 714 -20.55 -0.29 16.48
CA THR A 714 -19.83 0.45 15.45
C THR A 714 -18.59 1.14 16.00
N ALA A 715 -18.63 1.61 17.25
CA ALA A 715 -17.50 2.24 17.91
C ALA A 715 -16.28 1.30 18.02
N ASP A 716 -16.46 0.04 18.40
CA ASP A 716 -15.38 -0.95 18.56
C ASP A 716 -14.73 -1.29 17.21
N TRP A 717 -15.56 -1.39 16.20
CA TRP A 717 -15.10 -1.63 14.84
C TRP A 717 -14.32 -0.45 14.29
N LEU A 718 -14.82 0.79 14.52
CA LEU A 718 -14.14 2.01 14.11
C LEU A 718 -12.81 2.20 14.85
N GLU A 719 -12.73 1.83 16.13
CA GLU A 719 -11.49 1.88 16.91
C GLU A 719 -10.44 0.93 16.32
N THR A 720 -10.83 -0.32 16.07
CA THR A 720 -9.93 -1.34 15.50
C THR A 720 -9.47 -0.98 14.08
N ALA A 721 -10.43 -0.55 13.24
CA ALA A 721 -10.12 -0.07 11.90
C ALA A 721 -9.22 1.18 11.95
N GLY A 722 -9.55 2.14 12.83
CA GLY A 722 -8.79 3.37 13.04
C GLY A 722 -7.34 3.09 13.44
N ASP A 723 -7.11 2.14 14.32
CA ASP A 723 -5.77 1.74 14.77
C ASP A 723 -4.94 1.15 13.60
N LEU A 724 -5.52 0.25 12.83
CA LEU A 724 -4.86 -0.33 11.66
C LEU A 724 -4.53 0.75 10.62
N LEU A 725 -5.49 1.62 10.37
CA LEU A 725 -5.35 2.72 9.42
C LEU A 725 -4.34 3.77 9.89
N ASN A 726 -4.30 4.08 11.19
CA ASN A 726 -3.29 4.97 11.77
C ASN A 726 -1.88 4.38 11.66
N LYS A 727 -1.71 3.08 11.87
CA LYS A 727 -0.42 2.38 11.66
C LYS A 727 0.01 2.42 10.19
N ALA A 728 -0.91 2.17 9.26
CA ALA A 728 -0.67 2.28 7.82
C ALA A 728 -0.31 3.72 7.41
N ALA A 729 -1.06 4.71 7.91
CA ALA A 729 -0.81 6.13 7.68
C ALA A 729 0.56 6.57 8.24
N ALA A 730 0.94 6.10 9.42
CA ALA A 730 2.26 6.37 10.01
C ALA A 730 3.38 5.79 9.14
N GLY A 731 3.23 4.58 8.61
CA GLY A 731 4.16 3.97 7.66
C GLY A 731 4.32 4.80 6.38
N LEU A 732 3.21 5.20 5.77
CA LEU A 732 3.21 6.05 4.58
C LEU A 732 3.81 7.45 4.86
N ALA A 733 3.51 8.05 6.02
CA ALA A 733 4.08 9.32 6.44
C ALA A 733 5.61 9.22 6.65
N ALA A 734 6.10 8.09 7.17
CA ALA A 734 7.54 7.84 7.28
C ALA A 734 8.21 7.78 5.90
N VAL A 735 7.62 7.06 4.93
CA VAL A 735 8.09 6.99 3.54
C VAL A 735 8.08 8.38 2.89
N ALA A 736 6.99 9.14 3.04
CA ALA A 736 6.87 10.50 2.54
C ALA A 736 7.92 11.45 3.16
N SER A 737 8.19 11.30 4.47
CA SER A 737 9.21 12.09 5.18
C SER A 737 10.62 11.82 4.65
N VAL A 738 10.98 10.57 4.40
CA VAL A 738 12.27 10.20 3.79
C VAL A 738 12.38 10.78 2.38
N SER A 739 11.34 10.71 1.57
CA SER A 739 11.29 11.27 0.22
C SER A 739 11.41 12.80 0.24
N LEU A 740 10.77 13.46 1.21
CA LEU A 740 10.87 14.91 1.42
C LEU A 740 12.30 15.31 1.81
N LEU A 741 12.93 14.60 2.74
CA LEU A 741 14.31 14.81 3.14
C LEU A 741 15.29 14.63 1.97
N ALA A 742 15.09 13.58 1.17
CA ALA A 742 15.87 13.36 -0.06
C ALA A 742 15.74 14.54 -1.03
N SER A 743 14.54 15.03 -1.25
CA SER A 743 14.26 16.18 -2.10
C SER A 743 14.90 17.47 -1.58
N LEU A 744 14.85 17.72 -0.26
CA LEU A 744 15.53 18.87 0.37
C LEU A 744 17.05 18.80 0.22
N LEU A 745 17.65 17.61 0.32
CA LEU A 745 19.07 17.41 0.09
C LEU A 745 19.48 17.67 -1.38
N VAL A 746 18.69 17.15 -2.33
CA VAL A 746 18.90 17.42 -3.76
C VAL A 746 18.84 18.92 -4.03
N LEU A 747 17.85 19.58 -3.47
CA LEU A 747 17.68 21.01 -3.57
C LEU A 747 18.88 21.78 -2.99
N SER A 748 19.35 21.38 -1.81
CA SER A 748 20.57 21.89 -1.17
C SER A 748 21.80 21.72 -2.08
N SER A 749 21.89 20.58 -2.78
CA SER A 749 22.94 20.30 -3.77
C SER A 749 22.89 21.30 -4.94
N VAL A 750 21.73 21.49 -5.56
CA VAL A 750 21.52 22.42 -6.69
C VAL A 750 21.89 23.84 -6.30
N VAL A 751 21.43 24.29 -5.14
CA VAL A 751 21.71 25.62 -4.61
C VAL A 751 23.21 25.82 -4.36
N SER A 752 23.88 24.80 -3.82
CA SER A 752 25.33 24.85 -3.53
C SER A 752 26.15 24.99 -4.79
N VAL A 753 25.79 24.32 -5.87
CA VAL A 753 26.44 24.41 -7.19
C VAL A 753 26.22 25.79 -7.81
N SER A 754 24.99 26.28 -7.82
CA SER A 754 24.61 27.58 -8.39
C SER A 754 25.25 28.75 -7.65
N ARG A 755 25.49 28.65 -6.34
CA ARG A 755 26.00 29.71 -5.48
C ARG A 755 27.39 30.23 -5.91
N ARG A 756 28.32 29.34 -6.18
CA ARG A 756 29.72 29.74 -6.58
C ARG A 756 29.71 30.54 -7.87
N ARG A 757 28.94 30.12 -8.85
CA ARG A 757 28.79 30.82 -10.13
C ARG A 757 28.10 32.18 -9.96
N GLN A 758 27.04 32.24 -9.20
CA GLN A 758 26.29 33.45 -8.92
C GLN A 758 27.16 34.50 -8.19
N LEU A 759 27.98 34.08 -7.22
CA LEU A 759 28.92 34.98 -6.52
C LEU A 759 29.99 35.53 -7.46
N TYR A 760 30.51 34.70 -8.35
CA TYR A 760 31.50 35.13 -9.33
C TYR A 760 30.90 36.16 -10.30
N GLU A 761 29.74 35.87 -10.89
CA GLU A 761 29.05 36.79 -11.80
C GLU A 761 28.64 38.08 -11.09
N ALA A 762 28.21 38.03 -9.84
CA ALA A 762 27.89 39.21 -9.03
C ALA A 762 29.10 40.09 -8.77
N ASN A 763 30.26 39.51 -8.45
CA ASN A 763 31.50 40.25 -8.24
C ASN A 763 32.00 40.86 -9.53
N LEU A 764 31.93 40.14 -10.65
CA LEU A 764 32.30 40.65 -11.97
C LEU A 764 31.47 41.89 -12.35
N LEU A 765 30.14 41.78 -12.17
CA LEU A 765 29.23 42.92 -12.44
C LEU A 765 29.48 44.09 -11.49
N HIS A 766 29.87 43.85 -10.25
CA HIS A 766 30.20 44.87 -9.30
C HIS A 766 31.50 45.60 -9.70
N CYS A 767 32.53 44.87 -10.15
CA CYS A 767 33.75 45.43 -10.69
C CYS A 767 33.52 46.28 -11.96
N LEU A 768 32.50 45.95 -12.75
CA LEU A 768 32.05 46.71 -13.93
C LEU A 768 31.16 47.93 -13.55
N GLY A 769 30.92 48.18 -12.25
CA GLY A 769 30.19 49.36 -11.76
C GLY A 769 28.70 49.15 -11.50
N ALA A 770 28.20 47.90 -11.53
CA ALA A 770 26.81 47.63 -11.19
C ALA A 770 26.55 47.86 -9.68
N ARG A 771 25.46 48.54 -9.33
CA ARG A 771 25.06 48.74 -7.93
C ARG A 771 24.65 47.43 -7.29
N HIS A 772 25.05 47.18 -6.03
CA HIS A 772 24.68 46.01 -5.26
C HIS A 772 23.15 45.72 -5.22
N GLY A 773 22.32 46.78 -5.16
CA GLY A 773 20.86 46.69 -5.20
C GLY A 773 20.31 46.09 -6.51
N ALA A 774 20.91 46.46 -7.66
CA ALA A 774 20.52 45.97 -8.98
C ALA A 774 20.90 44.47 -9.16
N ILE A 775 22.11 44.11 -8.70
CA ILE A 775 22.58 42.71 -8.74
C ILE A 775 21.68 41.85 -7.86
N ARG A 776 21.39 42.28 -6.62
CA ARG A 776 20.49 41.55 -5.71
C ARG A 776 19.08 41.39 -6.29
N GLN A 777 18.50 42.43 -6.90
CA GLN A 777 17.19 42.34 -7.56
C GLN A 777 17.21 41.39 -8.74
N SER A 778 18.26 41.36 -9.56
CA SER A 778 18.38 40.44 -10.68
C SER A 778 18.43 38.97 -10.20
N MET A 779 19.22 38.67 -9.16
CA MET A 779 19.33 37.36 -8.57
C MET A 779 18.01 36.87 -7.93
N LEU A 780 17.33 37.78 -7.22
CA LEU A 780 16.03 37.49 -6.64
C LEU A 780 14.96 37.19 -7.70
N LEU A 781 14.95 37.97 -8.78
CA LEU A 781 14.02 37.76 -9.90
C LEU A 781 14.30 36.46 -10.64
N GLU A 782 15.55 36.14 -10.93
CA GLU A 782 15.96 34.94 -11.63
C GLU A 782 15.61 33.69 -10.81
N THR A 783 16.13 33.61 -9.57
CA THR A 783 15.91 32.44 -8.71
C THR A 783 14.44 32.33 -8.29
N GLY A 784 13.78 33.47 -7.99
CA GLY A 784 12.36 33.48 -7.61
C GLY A 784 11.46 33.02 -8.76
N LEU A 785 11.71 33.48 -9.99
CA LEU A 785 10.93 33.09 -11.17
C LEU A 785 11.14 31.59 -11.47
N LEU A 786 12.38 31.10 -11.41
CA LEU A 786 12.68 29.68 -11.62
C LEU A 786 11.99 28.78 -10.60
N THR A 787 12.08 29.17 -9.33
CA THR A 787 11.44 28.40 -8.24
C THR A 787 9.92 28.43 -8.36
N PHE A 788 9.34 29.62 -8.63
CA PHE A 788 7.91 29.75 -8.81
C PHE A 788 7.38 28.86 -9.96
N LEU A 789 8.05 28.91 -11.12
CA LEU A 789 7.68 28.10 -12.27
C LEU A 789 7.84 26.61 -11.96
N ALA A 790 8.95 26.20 -11.33
CA ALA A 790 9.14 24.81 -10.92
C ALA A 790 8.04 24.34 -9.97
N THR A 791 7.62 25.19 -9.01
CA THR A 791 6.54 24.89 -8.06
C THR A 791 5.20 24.71 -8.75
N VAL A 792 4.82 25.65 -9.64
CA VAL A 792 3.55 25.57 -10.39
C VAL A 792 3.50 24.31 -11.26
N PHE A 793 4.58 24.04 -12.00
CA PHE A 793 4.65 22.85 -12.84
C PHE A 793 4.67 21.53 -12.01
N ALA A 794 5.43 21.53 -10.93
CA ALA A 794 5.49 20.37 -10.06
C ALA A 794 4.14 20.06 -9.42
N THR A 795 3.40 21.11 -9.01
CA THR A 795 2.03 20.95 -8.50
C THR A 795 1.09 20.41 -9.57
N ALA A 796 1.13 21.00 -10.78
CA ALA A 796 0.27 20.57 -11.88
C ALA A 796 0.58 19.12 -12.32
N LEU A 797 1.86 18.77 -12.48
CA LEU A 797 2.27 17.43 -12.89
C LEU A 797 2.08 16.40 -11.77
N GLY A 798 2.34 16.77 -10.52
CA GLY A 798 2.10 15.90 -9.37
C GLY A 798 0.62 15.60 -9.17
N ALA A 799 -0.25 16.59 -9.35
CA ALA A 799 -1.69 16.40 -9.35
C ALA A 799 -2.16 15.56 -10.55
N LEU A 800 -1.61 15.82 -11.76
CA LEU A 800 -1.94 15.06 -12.97
C LEU A 800 -1.58 13.56 -12.85
N ILE A 801 -0.57 13.23 -12.06
CA ILE A 801 -0.16 11.84 -11.81
C ILE A 801 -0.97 11.25 -10.66
N ALA A 802 -1.05 11.94 -9.52
CA ALA A 802 -1.61 11.39 -8.29
C ALA A 802 -3.14 11.28 -8.32
N LEU A 803 -3.85 12.30 -8.85
CA LEU A 803 -5.31 12.32 -8.84
C LEU A 803 -5.95 11.20 -9.70
N PRO A 804 -5.50 10.93 -10.94
CA PRO A 804 -6.03 9.80 -11.69
C PRO A 804 -5.69 8.44 -11.07
N VAL A 805 -4.51 8.30 -10.45
CA VAL A 805 -4.16 7.05 -9.75
C VAL A 805 -5.08 6.84 -8.54
N ALA A 806 -5.36 7.88 -7.78
CA ALA A 806 -6.29 7.82 -6.66
C ALA A 806 -7.72 7.48 -7.11
N ASP A 807 -8.20 8.11 -8.17
CA ASP A 807 -9.57 7.94 -8.68
C ASP A 807 -9.76 6.61 -9.41
N LEU A 808 -8.87 6.26 -10.35
CA LEU A 808 -9.00 5.07 -11.20
C LEU A 808 -8.50 3.78 -10.54
N ALA A 809 -7.38 3.83 -9.82
CA ALA A 809 -6.78 2.63 -9.23
C ALA A 809 -7.27 2.34 -7.81
N LEU A 810 -7.50 3.39 -7.01
CA LEU A 810 -7.93 3.26 -5.62
C LEU A 810 -9.41 3.57 -5.40
N LYS A 811 -10.11 4.09 -6.42
CA LYS A 811 -11.52 4.51 -6.36
C LYS A 811 -11.80 5.49 -5.21
N LEU A 812 -10.83 6.39 -4.92
CA LEU A 812 -10.91 7.36 -3.82
C LEU A 812 -11.17 8.76 -4.37
N PRO A 813 -12.14 9.53 -3.83
CA PRO A 813 -12.43 10.88 -4.30
C PRO A 813 -11.30 11.84 -3.91
N ALA A 814 -10.50 12.26 -4.90
CA ALA A 814 -9.29 13.05 -4.69
C ALA A 814 -9.36 14.49 -5.25
N GLY A 815 -10.44 14.87 -5.95
CA GLY A 815 -10.50 16.07 -6.79
C GLY A 815 -10.17 17.41 -6.10
N ASP A 816 -10.43 17.54 -4.80
CA ASP A 816 -10.28 18.81 -4.06
C ASP A 816 -8.93 18.97 -3.33
N LEU A 817 -8.04 17.97 -3.38
CA LEU A 817 -6.83 17.96 -2.56
C LEU A 817 -5.60 18.61 -3.21
N TRP A 818 -5.69 19.05 -4.48
CA TRP A 818 -4.55 19.62 -5.22
C TRP A 818 -3.88 20.83 -4.50
N TRP A 819 -4.62 21.58 -3.68
CA TRP A 819 -4.08 22.72 -2.94
C TRP A 819 -3.09 22.32 -1.83
N ILE A 820 -3.24 21.11 -1.24
CA ILE A 820 -2.29 20.57 -0.24
C ILE A 820 -0.94 20.32 -0.92
N GLY A 821 -0.96 19.71 -2.11
CA GLY A 821 0.23 19.56 -2.93
C GLY A 821 0.89 20.90 -3.26
N ALA A 822 0.09 21.93 -3.60
CA ALA A 822 0.58 23.28 -3.86
C ALA A 822 1.23 23.92 -2.62
N LEU A 823 0.63 23.72 -1.43
CA LEU A 823 1.14 24.23 -0.16
C LEU A 823 2.47 23.58 0.21
N VAL A 824 2.58 22.25 0.09
CA VAL A 824 3.82 21.53 0.37
C VAL A 824 4.91 21.91 -0.64
N ALA A 825 4.60 21.95 -1.94
CA ALA A 825 5.55 22.38 -2.97
C ALA A 825 6.02 23.83 -2.73
N GLY A 826 5.10 24.73 -2.37
CA GLY A 826 5.39 26.12 -2.02
C GLY A 826 6.27 26.24 -0.78
N GLY A 827 5.99 25.47 0.26
CA GLY A 827 6.79 25.41 1.48
C GLY A 827 8.21 24.93 1.24
N VAL A 828 8.38 23.79 0.54
CA VAL A 828 9.68 23.23 0.16
C VAL A 828 10.45 24.21 -0.71
N SER A 829 9.81 24.81 -1.69
CA SER A 829 10.41 25.78 -2.59
C SER A 829 10.83 27.05 -1.86
N SER A 830 10.05 27.52 -0.89
CA SER A 830 10.37 28.70 -0.07
C SER A 830 11.58 28.43 0.83
N LEU A 831 11.63 27.25 1.46
CA LEU A 831 12.80 26.83 2.25
C LEU A 831 14.06 26.76 1.38
N ALA A 832 13.92 26.27 0.16
CA ALA A 832 15.00 26.24 -0.82
C ALA A 832 15.51 27.62 -1.20
N LEU A 833 14.61 28.52 -1.52
CA LEU A 833 14.92 29.92 -1.81
C LEU A 833 15.67 30.57 -0.66
N LEU A 834 15.15 30.43 0.57
CA LEU A 834 15.75 31.00 1.76
C LEU A 834 17.15 30.39 2.03
N GLY A 835 17.27 29.06 1.95
CA GLY A 835 18.54 28.36 2.14
C GLY A 835 19.61 28.73 1.11
N GLY A 836 19.20 29.03 -0.13
CA GLY A 836 20.10 29.43 -1.22
C GLY A 836 20.45 30.92 -1.24
N LEU A 837 19.45 31.77 -1.11
CA LEU A 837 19.61 33.20 -1.25
C LEU A 837 20.26 33.86 -0.01
N LEU A 838 19.87 33.46 1.20
CA LEU A 838 20.38 34.09 2.43
C LEU A 838 21.90 34.02 2.56
N PRO A 839 22.56 32.85 2.36
CA PRO A 839 24.02 32.77 2.41
C PRO A 839 24.68 33.53 1.25
N THR A 840 24.07 33.56 0.08
CA THR A 840 24.59 34.26 -1.10
C THR A 840 24.56 35.79 -0.90
N LEU A 841 23.42 36.29 -0.38
CA LEU A 841 23.27 37.71 -0.05
C LEU A 841 24.20 38.17 1.09
N ARG A 842 24.47 37.29 2.08
CA ARG A 842 25.49 37.55 3.13
C ARG A 842 26.88 37.57 2.58
N ALA A 843 27.23 36.66 1.67
CA ALA A 843 28.56 36.59 1.05
C ALA A 843 28.86 37.82 0.15
N MET A 844 27.84 38.40 -0.49
CA MET A 844 28.01 39.65 -1.28
C MET A 844 28.39 40.89 -0.44
N ARG A 845 28.25 40.83 0.88
CA ARG A 845 28.71 41.90 1.81
C ARG A 845 30.19 41.79 2.15
N LEU A 846 30.85 40.68 1.78
CA LEU A 846 32.29 40.50 1.97
C LEU A 846 33.08 41.26 0.90
N ASN A 847 34.30 41.67 1.23
CA ASN A 847 35.15 42.45 0.34
C ASN A 847 35.48 41.66 -0.97
N PRO A 848 35.22 42.19 -2.18
CA PRO A 848 35.44 41.51 -3.46
C PRO A 848 36.88 40.97 -3.64
N ALA A 849 37.87 41.68 -3.08
CA ALA A 849 39.29 41.30 -3.16
C ALA A 849 39.56 39.94 -2.47
N VAL A 850 38.83 39.57 -1.42
CA VAL A 850 39.02 38.31 -0.71
C VAL A 850 38.47 37.14 -1.56
N LEU A 851 37.32 37.35 -2.20
CA LEU A 851 36.66 36.33 -3.03
C LEU A 851 37.36 36.08 -4.38
N LEU A 852 38.12 37.05 -4.90
CA LEU A 852 38.91 36.91 -6.15
C LEU A 852 40.31 36.31 -5.90
N ARG A 853 40.78 36.33 -4.64
CA ARG A 853 42.13 35.83 -4.26
C ARG A 853 42.12 34.32 -3.92
N ASP A 854 40.97 33.77 -3.54
CA ASP A 854 40.80 32.35 -3.15
C ASP A 854 40.57 31.39 -4.36
N ARG A 855 41.16 31.75 -5.54
CA ARG A 855 41.21 30.87 -6.72
C ARG A 855 42.56 30.20 -6.90
#